data_174eefcc5ff277d1ac7a4635cce606ee
#
_entry.id   174eefcc5ff277d1ac7a4635cce606ee
#
_cell.length_a   1.000
_cell.length_b   1.000
_cell.length_c   1.000
_cell.angle_alpha   90.00
_cell.angle_beta   90.00
_cell.angle_gamma   90.00
#
_symmetry.space_group_name_H-M   'P 1'
#
loop_
_entity.id
_entity.type
_entity.pdbx_description
1 polymer ?
#
loop_
_entity_poly.entity_id
_entity_poly.type
_entity_poly.pdbx_seq_one_letter_code
_entity_poly.pdbx_strand_id
1 'polypeptide(L)'
;MATDNPRAVDDLTLSKSKKDPLNRVVFYFSAVLILIFSLVTFLFNDFANRVMNAVLQWVTSTFGWYYLLAATLYMAFVIFIACSRYGSIKLGPKHSKPEFSLLSWSAMLFSAGIGIDLMFFSVAEPLSHYMQPPVGVGQTYEAARQSMVWTLFHYGLTGWCMYALIGMSLGYFSYRYNLPLTIRSALYPIFGQRINGAIGHSVDTAAVIGTIFGIATTCGIGVVQLNYGLHVLLGLPENIWMQFILIAVAVGISIISVTSGVNKGLRILSEINIYVSVGLLLFILFLGNTEFLLNALVQNIGDYLTRFPALALQSFAFEQPKEWMSSWTFFFWAWWIAWSPFVGLFLARISRGRTIREFVCGTLIIPLLFTLTWLSIFGNSALHSVIFEGNQTLAATVLANPAHGFYDLLAQYPGFTFIASIATVTGLLFYVTSADSGALVLGNFTTKLTNIDNDAPRWLSVFWAVAIGLLTLAMLMTNGITALQNATIIMGLPFSFVMFLVMAGLYKSLRLEDYRHASRSMNAAPVVGNVDILNWKQRLTRVMHHPGTTETQRMLDTVCLPAVQAVADELIKQGMNVDVQQTSLEDEDTLYHLDLTIHLEEEQNFVYQIWPVRYSAPNFSQRVKRGKQFYYRLETYLYDGSQDNDLVGYSKEQVINDILDKYERHMTFLHINRISPGNRPLFPDPQA
;
A
#
# COMPACT_ATOMS: atom_id res chain seq x y z
N MET A 1 -1.75 -44.44 48.70
CA MET A 1 -2.91 -44.53 47.79
C MET A 1 -3.69 -43.26 47.93
N ALA A 2 -3.51 -42.36 47.01
CA ALA A 2 -4.41 -41.30 46.59
C ALA A 2 -3.68 -40.61 45.40
N THR A 3 -4.19 -40.87 44.22
CA THR A 3 -3.67 -40.36 42.94
C THR A 3 -4.27 -38.98 42.74
N ASP A 4 -3.43 -37.94 42.77
CA ASP A 4 -3.78 -36.59 42.34
C ASP A 4 -3.79 -36.54 40.82
N ASN A 5 -4.89 -36.04 40.29
CA ASN A 5 -5.19 -35.94 38.89
C ASN A 5 -4.86 -34.50 38.39
N PRO A 6 -3.87 -34.29 37.49
CA PRO A 6 -3.47 -32.95 37.01
C PRO A 6 -4.28 -32.50 35.81
N ARG A 7 -5.63 -32.71 35.77
CA ARG A 7 -6.48 -32.33 34.66
C ARG A 7 -7.50 -31.20 34.92
N ALA A 8 -7.33 -30.41 35.97
CA ALA A 8 -8.32 -29.39 36.36
C ALA A 8 -7.84 -27.94 36.16
N VAL A 9 -6.69 -27.67 35.52
CA VAL A 9 -6.18 -26.30 35.33
C VAL A 9 -6.25 -25.82 33.86
N ASP A 10 -6.48 -26.72 32.91
CA ASP A 10 -6.48 -26.37 31.47
C ASP A 10 -7.83 -25.88 30.88
N ASP A 11 -8.90 -25.84 31.70
CA ASP A 11 -10.24 -25.48 31.18
C ASP A 11 -10.70 -24.04 31.47
N LEU A 12 -9.85 -23.17 32.04
CA LEU A 12 -10.22 -21.79 32.36
C LEU A 12 -9.69 -20.72 31.40
N THR A 13 -8.96 -21.10 30.35
CA THR A 13 -8.36 -20.13 29.40
C THR A 13 -8.98 -20.09 27.99
N LEU A 14 -10.08 -20.81 27.73
CA LEU A 14 -10.72 -20.88 26.41
C LEU A 14 -12.16 -20.36 26.38
N SER A 15 -12.41 -19.21 26.99
CA SER A 15 -13.59 -18.40 26.64
C SER A 15 -13.15 -17.03 26.10
N LYS A 16 -12.22 -16.99 25.13
CA LYS A 16 -12.15 -15.85 24.21
C LYS A 16 -13.37 -15.90 23.33
N SER A 17 -14.39 -15.13 23.70
CA SER A 17 -15.51 -14.78 22.81
C SER A 17 -14.94 -14.62 21.40
N LYS A 18 -15.33 -15.47 20.47
CA LYS A 18 -15.08 -15.28 19.03
C LYS A 18 -15.82 -14.00 18.63
N LYS A 19 -15.19 -12.83 18.83
CA LYS A 19 -15.71 -11.57 18.30
C LYS A 19 -15.77 -11.76 16.80
N ASP A 20 -16.96 -11.57 16.25
CA ASP A 20 -17.22 -11.59 14.81
C ASP A 20 -16.21 -10.66 14.11
N PRO A 21 -15.31 -11.17 13.26
CA PRO A 21 -14.28 -10.34 12.63
C PRO A 21 -14.89 -9.32 11.67
N LEU A 22 -16.16 -9.43 11.31
CA LEU A 22 -16.83 -8.57 10.34
C LEU A 22 -17.04 -7.15 10.88
N ASN A 23 -16.65 -6.14 10.10
CA ASN A 23 -17.09 -4.77 10.32
C ASN A 23 -18.48 -4.57 9.71
N ARG A 24 -19.52 -4.94 10.47
CA ARG A 24 -20.91 -4.99 9.99
C ARG A 24 -21.36 -3.69 9.32
N VAL A 25 -20.99 -2.53 9.88
CA VAL A 25 -21.43 -1.24 9.33
C VAL A 25 -20.84 -1.01 7.95
N VAL A 26 -19.51 -1.15 7.80
CA VAL A 26 -18.82 -0.94 6.52
C VAL A 26 -19.27 -1.98 5.50
N PHE A 27 -19.35 -3.26 5.90
CA PHE A 27 -19.75 -4.34 4.99
C PHE A 27 -21.17 -4.16 4.47
N TYR A 28 -22.18 -4.07 5.36
CA TYR A 28 -23.56 -4.01 4.91
C TYR A 28 -23.87 -2.74 4.13
N PHE A 29 -23.32 -1.58 4.57
CA PHE A 29 -23.56 -0.34 3.85
C PHE A 29 -22.95 -0.38 2.44
N SER A 30 -21.69 -0.82 2.30
CA SER A 30 -21.03 -0.92 0.99
C SER A 30 -21.69 -1.98 0.12
N ALA A 31 -22.00 -3.17 0.66
CA ALA A 31 -22.61 -4.26 -0.08
C ALA A 31 -24.00 -3.87 -0.62
N VAL A 32 -24.85 -3.31 0.24
CA VAL A 32 -26.22 -2.87 -0.15
C VAL A 32 -26.15 -1.78 -1.21
N LEU A 33 -25.28 -0.78 -1.03
CA LEU A 33 -25.14 0.30 -1.99
C LEU A 33 -24.68 -0.21 -3.36
N ILE A 34 -23.68 -1.09 -3.41
CA ILE A 34 -23.14 -1.64 -4.65
C ILE A 34 -24.14 -2.56 -5.34
N LEU A 35 -24.83 -3.42 -4.56
CA LEU A 35 -25.84 -4.32 -5.13
C LEU A 35 -27.06 -3.55 -5.65
N ILE A 36 -27.53 -2.53 -4.93
CA ILE A 36 -28.63 -1.65 -5.41
C ILE A 36 -28.17 -0.91 -6.66
N PHE A 37 -26.97 -0.32 -6.65
CA PHE A 37 -26.43 0.38 -7.81
C PHE A 37 -26.36 -0.55 -9.03
N SER A 38 -25.80 -1.75 -8.89
CA SER A 38 -25.70 -2.73 -9.96
C SER A 38 -27.09 -3.16 -10.47
N LEU A 39 -28.04 -3.39 -9.56
CA LEU A 39 -29.40 -3.78 -9.91
C LEU A 39 -30.15 -2.65 -10.65
N VAL A 40 -30.06 -1.41 -10.16
CA VAL A 40 -30.66 -0.25 -10.84
C VAL A 40 -30.05 -0.04 -12.23
N THR A 41 -28.72 -0.16 -12.33
CA THR A 41 -28.01 -0.04 -13.61
C THR A 41 -28.42 -1.14 -14.59
N PHE A 42 -28.63 -2.36 -14.09
CA PHE A 42 -29.07 -3.49 -14.92
C PHE A 42 -30.54 -3.37 -15.38
N LEU A 43 -31.45 -2.99 -14.46
CA LEU A 43 -32.90 -2.95 -14.76
C LEU A 43 -33.33 -1.65 -15.46
N PHE A 44 -32.66 -0.53 -15.18
CA PHE A 44 -33.01 0.81 -15.67
C PHE A 44 -31.81 1.48 -16.34
N ASN A 45 -31.27 0.81 -17.34
CA ASN A 45 -30.02 1.18 -18.02
C ASN A 45 -30.01 2.63 -18.53
N ASP A 46 -31.03 3.07 -19.29
CA ASP A 46 -31.12 4.43 -19.82
C ASP A 46 -31.23 5.50 -18.72
N PHE A 47 -31.93 5.18 -17.63
CA PHE A 47 -32.03 6.06 -16.48
C PHE A 47 -30.67 6.18 -15.79
N ALA A 48 -30.00 5.05 -15.51
CA ALA A 48 -28.69 5.02 -14.89
C ALA A 48 -27.66 5.80 -15.71
N ASN A 49 -27.66 5.63 -17.05
CA ASN A 49 -26.76 6.36 -17.94
C ASN A 49 -27.02 7.88 -17.91
N ARG A 50 -28.28 8.32 -17.97
CA ARG A 50 -28.61 9.76 -17.88
C ARG A 50 -28.18 10.36 -16.55
N VAL A 51 -28.46 9.69 -15.42
CA VAL A 51 -28.10 10.17 -14.09
C VAL A 51 -26.57 10.24 -13.97
N MET A 52 -25.87 9.18 -14.39
CA MET A 52 -24.43 9.10 -14.33
C MET A 52 -23.74 10.20 -15.16
N ASN A 53 -24.22 10.45 -16.37
CA ASN A 53 -23.70 11.55 -17.20
C ASN A 53 -23.99 12.94 -16.60
N ALA A 54 -25.16 13.16 -16.02
CA ALA A 54 -25.47 14.41 -15.34
C ALA A 54 -24.56 14.65 -14.13
N VAL A 55 -24.35 13.61 -13.31
CA VAL A 55 -23.44 13.68 -12.15
C VAL A 55 -22.00 13.87 -12.60
N LEU A 56 -21.56 13.17 -13.65
CA LEU A 56 -20.22 13.34 -14.24
C LEU A 56 -19.98 14.78 -14.68
N GLN A 57 -20.91 15.35 -15.45
CA GLN A 57 -20.81 16.76 -15.88
C GLN A 57 -20.72 17.72 -14.69
N TRP A 58 -21.50 17.50 -13.66
CA TRP A 58 -21.41 18.30 -12.43
C TRP A 58 -20.06 18.12 -11.75
N VAL A 59 -19.57 16.89 -11.59
CA VAL A 59 -18.26 16.58 -10.95
C VAL A 59 -17.14 17.23 -11.75
N THR A 60 -17.07 17.01 -13.07
CA THR A 60 -15.96 17.50 -13.89
C THR A 60 -15.96 19.01 -14.05
N SER A 61 -17.15 19.66 -14.14
CA SER A 61 -17.24 21.10 -14.20
C SER A 61 -16.93 21.80 -12.88
N THR A 62 -17.28 21.17 -11.74
CA THR A 62 -17.10 21.76 -10.40
C THR A 62 -15.76 21.43 -9.81
N PHE A 63 -15.29 20.17 -9.96
CA PHE A 63 -14.11 19.61 -9.30
C PHE A 63 -12.96 19.25 -10.26
N GLY A 64 -13.04 19.57 -11.57
CA GLY A 64 -11.96 19.29 -12.52
C GLY A 64 -10.62 19.91 -12.10
N TRP A 65 -10.62 21.18 -11.73
CA TRP A 65 -9.45 21.88 -11.19
C TRP A 65 -8.92 21.23 -9.90
N TYR A 66 -9.84 20.71 -9.07
CA TYR A 66 -9.49 20.06 -7.81
C TYR A 66 -8.75 18.74 -8.05
N TYR A 67 -9.15 17.92 -9.03
CA TYR A 67 -8.44 16.67 -9.36
C TYR A 67 -6.98 16.93 -9.74
N LEU A 68 -6.72 17.95 -10.56
CA LEU A 68 -5.36 18.34 -10.96
C LEU A 68 -4.54 18.81 -9.75
N LEU A 69 -5.10 19.70 -8.97
CA LEU A 69 -4.44 20.24 -7.78
C LEU A 69 -4.17 19.14 -6.75
N ALA A 70 -5.17 18.30 -6.47
CA ALA A 70 -5.07 17.22 -5.50
C ALA A 70 -3.97 16.23 -5.88
N ALA A 71 -3.95 15.76 -7.14
CA ALA A 71 -2.92 14.86 -7.65
C ALA A 71 -1.51 15.43 -7.50
N THR A 72 -1.35 16.71 -7.84
CA THR A 72 -0.07 17.43 -7.70
C THR A 72 0.34 17.58 -6.23
N LEU A 73 -0.60 17.88 -5.34
CA LEU A 73 -0.31 18.01 -3.91
C LEU A 73 0.04 16.68 -3.25
N TYR A 74 -0.61 15.56 -3.65
CA TYR A 74 -0.22 14.23 -3.18
C TYR A 74 1.21 13.90 -3.58
N MET A 75 1.56 14.15 -4.83
CA MET A 75 2.91 13.93 -5.36
C MET A 75 3.94 14.80 -4.62
N ALA A 76 3.68 16.11 -4.49
CA ALA A 76 4.57 17.02 -3.79
C ALA A 76 4.80 16.60 -2.32
N PHE A 77 3.74 16.15 -1.66
CA PHE A 77 3.82 15.66 -0.28
C PHE A 77 4.68 14.39 -0.17
N VAL A 78 4.46 13.40 -1.03
CA VAL A 78 5.23 12.14 -1.02
C VAL A 78 6.72 12.41 -1.26
N ILE A 79 7.04 13.24 -2.24
CA ILE A 79 8.43 13.64 -2.53
C ILE A 79 9.02 14.42 -1.34
N PHE A 80 8.26 15.36 -0.77
CA PHE A 80 8.68 16.11 0.42
C PHE A 80 9.04 15.17 1.59
N ILE A 81 8.18 14.20 1.90
CA ILE A 81 8.43 13.23 3.00
C ILE A 81 9.69 12.41 2.70
N ALA A 82 9.86 11.91 1.49
CA ALA A 82 11.02 11.10 1.11
C ALA A 82 12.34 11.88 1.17
N CYS A 83 12.34 13.14 0.72
CA CYS A 83 13.52 14.01 0.72
C CYS A 83 13.85 14.61 2.08
N SER A 84 12.86 14.68 2.98
CA SER A 84 13.04 15.24 4.32
C SER A 84 13.70 14.24 5.29
N ARG A 85 13.94 14.69 6.53
CA ARG A 85 14.40 13.84 7.64
C ARG A 85 13.43 12.71 7.99
N TYR A 86 12.14 12.87 7.69
CA TYR A 86 11.12 11.84 7.91
C TYR A 86 11.35 10.60 7.04
N GLY A 87 12.02 10.74 5.90
CA GLY A 87 12.37 9.64 5.01
C GLY A 87 13.26 8.56 5.63
N SER A 88 13.97 8.85 6.73
CA SER A 88 14.80 7.87 7.45
C SER A 88 14.00 6.99 8.43
N ILE A 89 12.74 7.34 8.70
CA ILE A 89 11.88 6.57 9.60
C ILE A 89 11.51 5.24 8.93
N LYS A 90 11.57 4.13 9.70
CA LYS A 90 11.22 2.81 9.20
C LYS A 90 9.71 2.55 9.25
N LEU A 91 9.21 1.81 8.30
CA LEU A 91 7.90 1.18 8.32
C LEU A 91 7.95 -0.02 9.27
N GLY A 92 7.86 0.27 10.55
CA GLY A 92 7.99 -0.67 11.65
C GLY A 92 8.91 -0.16 12.77
N PRO A 93 9.14 -0.95 13.82
CA PRO A 93 10.08 -0.63 14.89
C PRO A 93 11.49 -0.36 14.35
N LYS A 94 12.30 0.43 15.05
CA LYS A 94 13.66 0.80 14.61
C LYS A 94 14.57 -0.39 14.32
N HIS A 95 14.43 -1.47 15.10
CA HIS A 95 15.22 -2.68 14.96
C HIS A 95 14.77 -3.57 13.81
N SER A 96 13.57 -3.35 13.24
CA SER A 96 13.05 -4.20 12.17
C SER A 96 13.98 -4.18 10.95
N LYS A 97 14.17 -5.37 10.38
CA LYS A 97 14.90 -5.56 9.11
C LYS A 97 13.89 -5.76 7.99
N PRO A 98 14.22 -5.39 6.73
CA PRO A 98 13.38 -5.71 5.60
C PRO A 98 13.09 -7.22 5.53
N GLU A 99 11.83 -7.58 5.40
CA GLU A 99 11.37 -8.97 5.33
C GLU A 99 11.82 -9.63 4.01
N PHE A 100 11.84 -8.86 2.93
CA PHE A 100 12.26 -9.33 1.61
C PHE A 100 13.59 -8.71 1.19
N SER A 101 14.41 -9.48 0.47
CA SER A 101 15.61 -8.96 -0.18
C SER A 101 15.28 -7.82 -1.14
N LEU A 102 16.24 -6.97 -1.47
CA LEU A 102 16.00 -5.86 -2.40
C LEU A 102 15.48 -6.36 -3.76
N LEU A 103 16.06 -7.43 -4.28
CA LEU A 103 15.66 -8.01 -5.58
C LEU A 103 14.23 -8.55 -5.55
N SER A 104 13.87 -9.36 -4.54
CA SER A 104 12.51 -9.90 -4.39
C SER A 104 11.48 -8.80 -4.21
N TRP A 105 11.79 -7.79 -3.40
CA TRP A 105 10.92 -6.63 -3.20
C TRP A 105 10.73 -5.82 -4.49
N SER A 106 11.81 -5.58 -5.25
CA SER A 106 11.74 -4.90 -6.55
C SER A 106 10.87 -5.67 -7.55
N ALA A 107 10.99 -7.00 -7.58
CA ALA A 107 10.15 -7.84 -8.44
C ALA A 107 8.66 -7.76 -8.04
N MET A 108 8.35 -7.70 -6.74
CA MET A 108 6.98 -7.52 -6.27
C MET A 108 6.42 -6.12 -6.57
N LEU A 109 7.23 -5.07 -6.45
CA LEU A 109 6.85 -3.71 -6.87
C LEU A 109 6.57 -3.65 -8.38
N PHE A 110 7.41 -4.28 -9.16
CA PHE A 110 7.25 -4.40 -10.60
C PHE A 110 5.92 -5.10 -10.96
N SER A 111 5.65 -6.24 -10.31
CA SER A 111 4.39 -6.99 -10.51
C SER A 111 3.14 -6.18 -10.18
N ALA A 112 3.22 -5.27 -9.21
CA ALA A 112 2.09 -4.41 -8.84
C ALA A 112 1.77 -3.34 -9.90
N GLY A 113 2.73 -3.03 -10.79
CA GLY A 113 2.60 -1.98 -11.79
C GLY A 113 2.17 -2.48 -13.16
N ILE A 114 2.03 -3.77 -13.35
CA ILE A 114 1.71 -4.36 -14.63
C ILE A 114 0.29 -4.92 -14.58
N GLY A 115 -0.57 -4.42 -15.44
CA GLY A 115 -1.95 -4.87 -15.57
C GLY A 115 -2.37 -4.98 -17.03
N ILE A 116 -3.55 -5.55 -17.27
CA ILE A 116 -4.13 -5.66 -18.62
C ILE A 116 -4.40 -4.29 -19.23
N ASP A 117 -4.66 -3.31 -18.40
CA ASP A 117 -4.86 -1.90 -18.78
C ASP A 117 -3.62 -1.29 -19.43
N LEU A 118 -2.41 -1.67 -18.98
CA LEU A 118 -1.18 -1.24 -19.64
C LEU A 118 -1.07 -1.75 -21.08
N MET A 119 -1.53 -2.98 -21.35
CA MET A 119 -1.62 -3.50 -22.72
C MET A 119 -2.64 -2.70 -23.54
N PHE A 120 -3.81 -2.42 -22.98
CA PHE A 120 -4.88 -1.67 -23.63
C PHE A 120 -4.43 -0.25 -24.03
N PHE A 121 -3.95 0.52 -23.08
CA PHE A 121 -3.63 1.92 -23.29
C PHE A 121 -2.29 2.15 -24.01
N SER A 122 -1.40 1.14 -24.09
CA SER A 122 -0.11 1.30 -24.75
C SER A 122 -0.19 1.66 -26.24
N VAL A 123 -1.30 1.31 -26.88
CA VAL A 123 -1.57 1.62 -28.29
C VAL A 123 -2.72 2.62 -28.43
N ALA A 124 -3.78 2.39 -27.64
CA ALA A 124 -4.99 3.20 -27.74
C ALA A 124 -4.75 4.67 -27.39
N GLU A 125 -4.01 4.95 -26.33
CA GLU A 125 -3.80 6.32 -25.86
C GLU A 125 -2.87 7.13 -26.78
N PRO A 126 -1.67 6.65 -27.16
CA PRO A 126 -0.80 7.38 -28.08
C PRO A 126 -1.47 7.71 -29.41
N LEU A 127 -2.18 6.75 -30.01
CA LEU A 127 -2.87 6.99 -31.27
C LEU A 127 -4.05 7.96 -31.12
N SER A 128 -4.82 7.87 -30.04
CA SER A 128 -5.92 8.80 -29.75
C SER A 128 -5.41 10.24 -29.62
N HIS A 129 -4.33 10.45 -28.87
CA HIS A 129 -3.73 11.78 -28.69
C HIS A 129 -3.03 12.28 -29.96
N TYR A 130 -2.45 11.40 -30.77
CA TYR A 130 -1.89 11.75 -32.07
C TYR A 130 -2.96 12.24 -33.04
N MET A 131 -4.10 11.54 -33.07
CA MET A 131 -5.22 11.88 -33.94
C MET A 131 -6.01 13.09 -33.47
N GLN A 132 -6.24 13.16 -32.13
CA GLN A 132 -7.07 14.18 -31.47
C GLN A 132 -6.37 14.74 -30.23
N PRO A 133 -5.32 15.56 -30.36
CA PRO A 133 -4.63 16.16 -29.24
C PRO A 133 -5.54 17.17 -28.51
N PRO A 134 -5.28 17.45 -27.20
CA PRO A 134 -6.06 18.41 -26.44
C PRO A 134 -5.95 19.84 -26.97
N VAL A 135 -4.83 20.16 -27.61
CA VAL A 135 -4.54 21.47 -28.22
C VAL A 135 -3.75 21.27 -29.51
N GLY A 136 -4.01 22.10 -30.50
CA GLY A 136 -3.29 22.07 -31.78
C GLY A 136 -3.93 21.16 -32.81
N VAL A 137 -3.16 20.85 -33.86
CA VAL A 137 -3.63 20.02 -34.98
C VAL A 137 -3.05 18.61 -34.84
N GLY A 138 -3.93 17.61 -34.92
CA GLY A 138 -3.54 16.20 -34.95
C GLY A 138 -2.75 15.81 -36.20
N GLN A 139 -2.22 14.59 -36.20
CA GLN A 139 -1.50 13.98 -37.33
C GLN A 139 -0.24 14.76 -37.77
N THR A 140 0.40 15.44 -36.83
CA THR A 140 1.68 16.12 -37.03
C THR A 140 2.78 15.45 -36.19
N TYR A 141 4.05 15.67 -36.54
CA TYR A 141 5.18 15.17 -35.71
C TYR A 141 5.17 15.74 -34.30
N GLU A 142 4.69 16.99 -34.14
CA GLU A 142 4.53 17.56 -32.79
C GLU A 142 3.40 16.86 -32.02
N ALA A 143 2.27 16.55 -32.67
CA ALA A 143 1.19 15.77 -32.04
C ALA A 143 1.65 14.36 -31.68
N ALA A 144 2.49 13.69 -32.49
CA ALA A 144 3.06 12.39 -32.19
C ALA A 144 3.96 12.45 -30.94
N ARG A 145 4.80 13.47 -30.84
CA ARG A 145 5.68 13.69 -29.72
C ARG A 145 4.90 14.02 -28.43
N GLN A 146 3.88 14.86 -28.55
CA GLN A 146 3.01 15.22 -27.43
C GLN A 146 2.16 14.03 -26.96
N SER A 147 1.70 13.18 -27.88
CA SER A 147 0.88 12.02 -27.53
C SER A 147 1.62 11.07 -26.59
N MET A 148 2.89 10.81 -26.84
CA MET A 148 3.71 10.00 -25.94
C MET A 148 3.93 10.67 -24.59
N VAL A 149 4.12 11.99 -24.55
CA VAL A 149 4.28 12.72 -23.29
C VAL A 149 3.03 12.63 -22.42
N TRP A 150 1.82 12.78 -23.03
CA TRP A 150 0.55 12.63 -22.30
C TRP A 150 0.36 11.21 -21.79
N THR A 151 0.60 10.19 -22.62
CA THR A 151 0.52 8.78 -22.22
C THR A 151 1.42 8.48 -21.04
N LEU A 152 2.68 8.92 -21.09
CA LEU A 152 3.63 8.74 -20.00
C LEU A 152 3.27 9.56 -18.76
N PHE A 153 2.63 10.71 -18.92
CA PHE A 153 2.15 11.54 -17.82
C PHE A 153 1.02 10.86 -17.05
N HIS A 154 0.07 10.25 -17.74
CA HIS A 154 -1.06 9.57 -17.12
C HIS A 154 -0.63 8.30 -16.36
N TYR A 155 0.34 7.54 -16.89
CA TYR A 155 0.85 6.30 -16.26
C TYR A 155 2.10 6.51 -15.39
N GLY A 156 2.58 7.74 -15.27
CA GLY A 156 3.85 8.06 -14.65
C GLY A 156 3.81 8.31 -13.14
N LEU A 157 4.68 9.21 -12.69
CA LEU A 157 4.94 9.50 -11.28
C LEU A 157 3.68 9.81 -10.47
N THR A 158 2.70 10.49 -11.05
CA THR A 158 1.52 10.98 -10.34
C THR A 158 0.70 9.83 -9.73
N GLY A 159 0.40 8.78 -10.51
CA GLY A 159 -0.32 7.60 -10.03
C GLY A 159 0.46 6.86 -8.94
N TRP A 160 1.75 6.65 -9.16
CA TRP A 160 2.62 5.97 -8.19
C TRP A 160 2.78 6.74 -6.90
N CYS A 161 2.75 8.07 -6.92
CA CYS A 161 2.73 8.89 -5.70
C CYS A 161 1.44 8.68 -4.89
N MET A 162 0.29 8.53 -5.53
CA MET A 162 -0.97 8.24 -4.84
C MET A 162 -0.91 6.87 -4.14
N TYR A 163 -0.35 5.87 -4.79
CA TYR A 163 -0.12 4.54 -4.22
C TYR A 163 0.88 4.58 -3.05
N ALA A 164 1.99 5.32 -3.24
CA ALA A 164 2.99 5.49 -2.20
C ALA A 164 2.44 6.22 -0.97
N LEU A 165 1.56 7.22 -1.15
CA LEU A 165 0.92 7.94 -0.05
C LEU A 165 0.13 6.99 0.86
N ILE A 166 -0.73 6.18 0.27
CA ILE A 166 -1.55 5.23 1.04
C ILE A 166 -0.68 4.11 1.60
N GLY A 167 0.25 3.55 0.81
CA GLY A 167 1.11 2.45 1.24
C GLY A 167 2.02 2.82 2.41
N MET A 168 2.69 3.98 2.36
CA MET A 168 3.51 4.43 3.50
C MET A 168 2.68 4.74 4.74
N SER A 169 1.46 5.27 4.56
CA SER A 169 0.57 5.56 5.69
C SER A 169 0.09 4.28 6.35
N LEU A 170 -0.41 3.30 5.59
CA LEU A 170 -0.81 2.00 6.11
C LEU A 170 0.36 1.28 6.79
N GLY A 171 1.52 1.21 6.14
CA GLY A 171 2.71 0.58 6.70
C GLY A 171 3.20 1.27 7.98
N TYR A 172 3.22 2.60 8.00
CA TYR A 172 3.62 3.37 9.17
C TYR A 172 2.68 3.13 10.36
N PHE A 173 1.37 3.29 10.18
CA PHE A 173 0.42 3.16 11.29
C PHE A 173 0.24 1.71 11.75
N SER A 174 0.33 0.75 10.85
CA SER A 174 0.14 -0.65 11.23
C SER A 174 1.39 -1.26 11.87
N TYR A 175 2.54 -1.12 11.24
CA TYR A 175 3.75 -1.78 11.76
C TYR A 175 4.44 -1.01 12.89
N ARG A 176 4.19 0.30 13.02
CA ARG A 176 4.82 1.12 14.06
C ARG A 176 3.90 1.44 15.22
N TYR A 177 2.58 1.54 14.97
CA TYR A 177 1.57 1.84 16.00
C TYR A 177 0.65 0.66 16.29
N ASN A 178 0.88 -0.48 15.68
CA ASN A 178 0.09 -1.71 15.83
C ASN A 178 -1.42 -1.50 15.59
N LEU A 179 -1.77 -0.57 14.70
CA LEU A 179 -3.14 -0.30 14.30
C LEU A 179 -3.54 -1.25 13.15
N PRO A 180 -4.85 -1.54 12.96
CA PRO A 180 -5.32 -2.36 11.84
C PRO A 180 -4.86 -1.82 10.49
N LEU A 181 -4.62 -2.71 9.51
CA LEU A 181 -4.31 -2.35 8.11
C LEU A 181 -5.56 -1.85 7.37
N THR A 182 -6.13 -0.74 7.85
CA THR A 182 -7.31 -0.07 7.28
C THR A 182 -7.07 1.43 7.15
N ILE A 183 -7.77 2.07 6.24
CA ILE A 183 -7.54 3.51 5.94
C ILE A 183 -7.82 4.38 7.16
N ARG A 184 -8.82 4.04 7.99
CA ARG A 184 -9.13 4.76 9.23
C ARG A 184 -7.95 4.90 10.17
N SER A 185 -7.03 3.93 10.18
CA SER A 185 -5.85 3.94 11.06
C SER A 185 -4.95 5.14 10.83
N ALA A 186 -4.85 5.61 9.58
CA ALA A 186 -4.08 6.81 9.24
C ALA A 186 -4.70 8.11 9.79
N LEU A 187 -5.97 8.07 10.21
CA LEU A 187 -6.69 9.22 10.77
C LEU A 187 -6.62 9.27 12.31
N TYR A 188 -6.06 8.24 12.95
CA TYR A 188 -5.93 8.18 14.41
C TYR A 188 -5.29 9.45 15.02
N PRO A 189 -4.22 10.02 14.45
CA PRO A 189 -3.59 11.24 15.02
C PRO A 189 -4.47 12.48 15.01
N ILE A 190 -5.54 12.48 14.18
CA ILE A 190 -6.46 13.62 14.06
C ILE A 190 -7.67 13.41 14.96
N PHE A 191 -8.27 12.21 14.91
CA PHE A 191 -9.58 11.94 15.52
C PHE A 191 -9.50 11.01 16.76
N GLY A 192 -8.33 10.50 17.12
CA GLY A 192 -8.15 9.57 18.24
C GLY A 192 -9.07 8.35 18.13
N GLN A 193 -9.67 7.95 19.24
CA GLN A 193 -10.60 6.81 19.31
C GLN A 193 -11.89 6.99 18.48
N ARG A 194 -12.23 8.22 18.05
CA ARG A 194 -13.40 8.47 17.19
C ARG A 194 -13.33 7.76 15.84
N ILE A 195 -12.15 7.28 15.42
CA ILE A 195 -11.99 6.43 14.23
C ILE A 195 -12.73 5.09 14.35
N ASN A 196 -13.08 4.64 15.54
CA ASN A 196 -13.86 3.42 15.76
C ASN A 196 -15.38 3.64 15.59
N GLY A 197 -15.82 4.88 15.43
CA GLY A 197 -17.21 5.30 15.22
C GLY A 197 -17.54 5.64 13.76
N ALA A 198 -18.51 6.54 13.58
CA ALA A 198 -19.05 6.93 12.27
C ALA A 198 -17.98 7.48 11.32
N ILE A 199 -17.01 8.27 11.82
CA ILE A 199 -15.92 8.84 10.99
C ILE A 199 -15.12 7.72 10.33
N GLY A 200 -14.62 6.75 11.10
CA GLY A 200 -13.86 5.64 10.55
C GLY A 200 -14.67 4.74 9.64
N HIS A 201 -15.96 4.51 9.95
CA HIS A 201 -16.84 3.75 9.07
C HIS A 201 -17.07 4.45 7.74
N SER A 202 -17.26 5.77 7.72
CA SER A 202 -17.41 6.54 6.48
C SER A 202 -16.15 6.51 5.62
N VAL A 203 -14.98 6.61 6.25
CA VAL A 203 -13.68 6.56 5.56
C VAL A 203 -13.42 5.20 4.94
N ASP A 204 -13.60 4.12 5.70
CA ASP A 204 -13.40 2.77 5.15
C ASP A 204 -14.46 2.43 4.09
N THR A 205 -15.70 2.92 4.23
CA THR A 205 -16.74 2.78 3.20
C THR A 205 -16.35 3.51 1.91
N ALA A 206 -15.84 4.74 2.00
CA ALA A 206 -15.35 5.46 0.82
C ALA A 206 -14.19 4.73 0.14
N ALA A 207 -13.28 4.15 0.92
CA ALA A 207 -12.20 3.31 0.40
C ALA A 207 -12.73 2.06 -0.32
N VAL A 208 -13.69 1.34 0.27
CA VAL A 208 -14.31 0.14 -0.33
C VAL A 208 -15.02 0.49 -1.64
N ILE A 209 -15.82 1.56 -1.64
CA ILE A 209 -16.56 1.99 -2.83
C ILE A 209 -15.59 2.44 -3.93
N GLY A 210 -14.61 3.30 -3.63
CA GLY A 210 -13.60 3.69 -4.61
C GLY A 210 -12.90 2.46 -5.19
N THR A 211 -12.42 1.58 -4.33
CA THR A 211 -11.67 0.37 -4.72
C THR A 211 -12.49 -0.54 -5.65
N ILE A 212 -13.76 -0.82 -5.34
CA ILE A 212 -14.55 -1.74 -6.18
C ILE A 212 -14.84 -1.16 -7.56
N PHE A 213 -15.10 0.16 -7.67
CA PHE A 213 -15.27 0.81 -8.98
C PHE A 213 -13.96 0.85 -9.77
N GLY A 214 -12.83 1.12 -9.13
CA GLY A 214 -11.52 1.05 -9.75
C GLY A 214 -11.22 -0.33 -10.32
N ILE A 215 -11.43 -1.40 -9.52
CA ILE A 215 -11.20 -2.79 -9.95
C ILE A 215 -12.19 -3.19 -11.06
N ALA A 216 -13.47 -2.82 -10.92
CA ALA A 216 -14.48 -3.11 -11.95
C ALA A 216 -14.13 -2.45 -13.29
N THR A 217 -13.53 -1.26 -13.27
CA THR A 217 -13.04 -0.57 -14.48
C THR A 217 -11.90 -1.35 -15.14
N THR A 218 -10.90 -1.77 -14.39
CA THR A 218 -9.82 -2.61 -14.92
C THR A 218 -10.35 -3.95 -15.44
N CYS A 219 -11.27 -4.59 -14.72
CA CYS A 219 -11.91 -5.82 -15.16
C CYS A 219 -12.73 -5.60 -16.45
N GLY A 220 -13.44 -4.48 -16.57
CA GLY A 220 -14.21 -4.15 -17.77
C GLY A 220 -13.33 -3.91 -18.99
N ILE A 221 -12.27 -3.12 -18.84
CA ILE A 221 -11.26 -2.91 -19.91
C ILE A 221 -10.68 -4.26 -20.32
N GLY A 222 -10.29 -5.07 -19.34
CA GLY A 222 -9.67 -6.36 -19.58
C GLY A 222 -10.57 -7.36 -20.29
N VAL A 223 -11.84 -7.46 -19.90
CA VAL A 223 -12.75 -8.42 -20.54
C VAL A 223 -13.10 -8.03 -21.97
N VAL A 224 -13.23 -6.73 -22.26
CA VAL A 224 -13.48 -6.26 -23.62
C VAL A 224 -12.27 -6.57 -24.51
N GLN A 225 -11.06 -6.29 -24.04
CA GLN A 225 -9.83 -6.59 -24.76
C GLN A 225 -9.63 -8.11 -24.97
N LEU A 226 -9.90 -8.94 -23.95
CA LEU A 226 -9.83 -10.40 -24.06
C LEU A 226 -10.88 -10.95 -25.02
N ASN A 227 -12.10 -10.39 -25.03
CA ASN A 227 -13.14 -10.77 -25.99
C ASN A 227 -12.66 -10.55 -27.43
N TYR A 228 -12.03 -9.41 -27.70
CA TYR A 228 -11.46 -9.15 -29.02
C TYR A 228 -10.29 -10.10 -29.35
N GLY A 229 -9.39 -10.36 -28.41
CA GLY A 229 -8.32 -11.34 -28.60
C GLY A 229 -8.85 -12.74 -28.97
N LEU A 230 -9.93 -13.19 -28.30
CA LEU A 230 -10.59 -14.47 -28.62
C LEU A 230 -11.35 -14.42 -29.95
N HIS A 231 -11.91 -13.26 -30.32
CA HIS A 231 -12.50 -13.05 -31.65
C HIS A 231 -11.47 -13.26 -32.75
N VAL A 232 -10.33 -12.63 -32.63
CA VAL A 232 -9.25 -12.70 -33.63
C VAL A 232 -8.62 -14.10 -33.72
N LEU A 233 -8.47 -14.81 -32.59
CA LEU A 233 -7.82 -16.12 -32.54
C LEU A 233 -8.75 -17.28 -32.89
N LEU A 234 -10.00 -17.23 -32.42
CA LEU A 234 -10.94 -18.35 -32.45
C LEU A 234 -12.23 -18.05 -33.22
N GLY A 235 -12.40 -16.82 -33.74
CA GLY A 235 -13.63 -16.39 -34.41
C GLY A 235 -14.84 -16.25 -33.48
N LEU A 236 -14.63 -16.15 -32.15
CA LEU A 236 -15.74 -16.00 -31.22
C LEU A 236 -16.43 -14.63 -31.37
N PRO A 237 -17.74 -14.52 -31.11
CA PRO A 237 -18.44 -13.26 -31.28
C PRO A 237 -18.00 -12.20 -30.30
N GLU A 238 -17.84 -10.96 -30.78
CA GLU A 238 -17.55 -9.79 -29.96
C GLU A 238 -18.87 -9.15 -29.49
N ASN A 239 -19.36 -9.60 -28.34
CA ASN A 239 -20.63 -9.14 -27.80
C ASN A 239 -20.70 -9.27 -26.27
N ILE A 240 -21.75 -8.68 -25.69
CA ILE A 240 -21.95 -8.67 -24.23
C ILE A 240 -22.13 -10.07 -23.63
N TRP A 241 -22.67 -11.04 -24.37
CA TRP A 241 -22.84 -12.41 -23.89
C TRP A 241 -21.49 -13.12 -23.72
N MET A 242 -20.57 -12.90 -24.66
CA MET A 242 -19.21 -13.43 -24.54
C MET A 242 -18.47 -12.77 -23.39
N GLN A 243 -18.63 -11.46 -23.22
CA GLN A 243 -18.06 -10.73 -22.08
C GLN A 243 -18.63 -11.27 -20.74
N PHE A 244 -19.92 -11.56 -20.67
CA PHE A 244 -20.52 -12.20 -19.51
C PHE A 244 -19.89 -13.56 -19.19
N ILE A 245 -19.69 -14.41 -20.21
CA ILE A 245 -19.01 -15.71 -20.02
C ILE A 245 -17.59 -15.52 -19.50
N LEU A 246 -16.84 -14.58 -20.05
CA LEU A 246 -15.48 -14.28 -19.62
C LEU A 246 -15.42 -13.79 -18.17
N ILE A 247 -16.35 -12.91 -17.77
CA ILE A 247 -16.48 -12.44 -16.40
C ILE A 247 -16.81 -13.64 -15.48
N ALA A 248 -17.77 -14.48 -15.85
CA ALA A 248 -18.16 -15.63 -15.06
C ALA A 248 -17.01 -16.64 -14.88
N VAL A 249 -16.24 -16.90 -15.93
CA VAL A 249 -15.02 -17.74 -15.89
C VAL A 249 -13.97 -17.14 -14.95
N ALA A 250 -13.69 -15.85 -15.07
CA ALA A 250 -12.70 -15.19 -14.24
C ALA A 250 -13.10 -15.15 -12.77
N VAL A 251 -14.37 -14.82 -12.47
CA VAL A 251 -14.92 -14.90 -11.09
C VAL A 251 -14.85 -16.34 -10.57
N GLY A 252 -15.16 -17.33 -11.40
CA GLY A 252 -15.04 -18.74 -11.04
C GLY A 252 -13.61 -19.14 -10.69
N ILE A 253 -12.62 -18.71 -11.46
CA ILE A 253 -11.20 -18.95 -11.19
C ILE A 253 -10.80 -18.24 -9.88
N SER A 254 -11.20 -16.99 -9.67
CA SER A 254 -10.93 -16.26 -8.43
C SER A 254 -11.54 -16.95 -7.20
N ILE A 255 -12.76 -17.49 -7.31
CA ILE A 255 -13.40 -18.26 -6.22
C ILE A 255 -12.60 -19.54 -5.91
N ILE A 256 -12.17 -20.28 -6.94
CA ILE A 256 -11.34 -21.48 -6.77
C ILE A 256 -10.01 -21.10 -6.11
N SER A 257 -9.37 -20.02 -6.54
CA SER A 257 -8.12 -19.51 -5.98
C SER A 257 -8.25 -19.22 -4.48
N VAL A 258 -9.22 -18.40 -4.09
CA VAL A 258 -9.45 -17.98 -2.68
C VAL A 258 -9.81 -19.19 -1.80
N THR A 259 -10.62 -20.13 -2.32
CA THR A 259 -11.11 -21.27 -1.52
C THR A 259 -10.08 -22.38 -1.37
N SER A 260 -9.23 -22.61 -2.39
CA SER A 260 -8.20 -23.65 -2.36
C SER A 260 -6.97 -23.27 -1.52
N GLY A 261 -6.77 -21.97 -1.24
CA GLY A 261 -5.60 -21.49 -0.50
C GLY A 261 -4.27 -21.64 -1.28
N VAL A 262 -4.32 -21.70 -2.60
CA VAL A 262 -3.18 -21.88 -3.49
C VAL A 262 -2.40 -20.57 -3.71
N ASN A 263 -2.00 -19.92 -2.60
CA ASN A 263 -1.17 -18.71 -2.67
C ASN A 263 0.15 -18.91 -3.46
N LYS A 264 0.71 -20.13 -3.44
CA LYS A 264 1.91 -20.47 -4.23
C LYS A 264 1.65 -20.50 -5.74
N GLY A 265 0.47 -20.96 -6.18
CA GLY A 265 0.14 -21.05 -7.60
C GLY A 265 -0.02 -19.68 -8.25
N LEU A 266 -0.75 -18.77 -7.62
CA LEU A 266 -0.93 -17.39 -8.09
C LEU A 266 0.39 -16.63 -8.17
N ARG A 267 1.27 -16.82 -7.18
CA ARG A 267 2.60 -16.21 -7.18
C ARG A 267 3.43 -16.68 -8.39
N ILE A 268 3.44 -17.99 -8.66
CA ILE A 268 4.16 -18.54 -9.82
C ILE A 268 3.57 -18.01 -11.13
N LEU A 269 2.24 -17.95 -11.25
CA LEU A 269 1.56 -17.39 -12.43
C LEU A 269 1.91 -15.90 -12.63
N SER A 270 1.96 -15.12 -11.57
CA SER A 270 2.36 -13.71 -11.64
C SER A 270 3.82 -13.56 -12.06
N GLU A 271 4.73 -14.39 -11.53
CA GLU A 271 6.14 -14.40 -11.93
C GLU A 271 6.31 -14.78 -13.42
N ILE A 272 5.60 -15.82 -13.90
CA ILE A 272 5.60 -16.21 -15.32
C ILE A 272 5.08 -15.06 -16.18
N ASN A 273 4.01 -14.39 -15.76
CA ASN A 273 3.40 -13.29 -16.50
C ASN A 273 4.37 -12.12 -16.72
N ILE A 274 5.23 -11.82 -15.72
CA ILE A 274 6.29 -10.82 -15.86
C ILE A 274 7.28 -11.22 -16.97
N TYR A 275 7.79 -12.48 -16.96
CA TYR A 275 8.73 -12.93 -17.97
C TYR A 275 8.12 -12.93 -19.37
N VAL A 276 6.85 -13.31 -19.49
CA VAL A 276 6.14 -13.31 -20.77
C VAL A 276 5.92 -11.87 -21.27
N SER A 277 5.58 -10.94 -20.40
CA SER A 277 5.44 -9.52 -20.75
C SER A 277 6.76 -8.91 -21.23
N VAL A 278 7.87 -9.19 -20.52
CA VAL A 278 9.21 -8.77 -20.96
C VAL A 278 9.58 -9.42 -22.31
N GLY A 279 9.25 -10.70 -22.50
CA GLY A 279 9.45 -11.40 -23.75
C GLY A 279 8.69 -10.75 -24.92
N LEU A 280 7.43 -10.37 -24.68
CA LEU A 280 6.60 -9.67 -25.67
C LEU A 280 7.16 -8.28 -26.01
N LEU A 281 7.62 -7.52 -25.01
CA LEU A 281 8.27 -6.23 -25.20
C LEU A 281 9.54 -6.37 -26.06
N LEU A 282 10.41 -7.33 -25.74
CA LEU A 282 11.63 -7.59 -26.50
C LEU A 282 11.32 -8.07 -27.93
N PHE A 283 10.27 -8.86 -28.10
CA PHE A 283 9.82 -9.30 -29.41
C PHE A 283 9.48 -8.10 -30.29
N ILE A 284 8.64 -7.16 -29.82
CA ILE A 284 8.30 -5.96 -30.56
C ILE A 284 9.53 -5.07 -30.80
N LEU A 285 10.41 -4.92 -29.83
CA LEU A 285 11.62 -4.13 -29.96
C LEU A 285 12.55 -4.65 -31.05
N PHE A 286 12.77 -5.98 -31.14
CA PHE A 286 13.72 -6.57 -32.08
C PHE A 286 13.15 -6.86 -33.48
N LEU A 287 11.84 -7.09 -33.59
CA LEU A 287 11.18 -7.32 -34.87
C LEU A 287 10.61 -6.06 -35.51
N GLY A 288 10.45 -5.02 -34.74
CA GLY A 288 10.09 -3.68 -35.22
C GLY A 288 11.31 -2.89 -35.71
N ASN A 289 11.12 -1.59 -35.93
CA ASN A 289 12.24 -0.69 -36.22
C ASN A 289 13.03 -0.38 -34.94
N THR A 290 13.93 -1.27 -34.54
CA THR A 290 14.71 -1.18 -33.30
C THR A 290 15.42 0.17 -33.14
N GLU A 291 16.05 0.69 -34.20
CA GLU A 291 16.76 1.96 -34.16
C GLU A 291 15.80 3.11 -33.82
N PHE A 292 14.68 3.19 -34.51
CA PHE A 292 13.65 4.20 -34.26
C PHE A 292 13.11 4.08 -32.81
N LEU A 293 12.78 2.87 -32.39
CA LEU A 293 12.19 2.62 -31.05
C LEU A 293 13.14 3.01 -29.91
N LEU A 294 14.44 2.74 -30.05
CA LEU A 294 15.44 3.14 -29.05
C LEU A 294 15.67 4.65 -29.06
N ASN A 295 15.72 5.29 -30.23
CA ASN A 295 15.81 6.74 -30.34
C ASN A 295 14.57 7.41 -29.73
N ALA A 296 13.38 6.90 -30.03
CA ALA A 296 12.12 7.38 -29.48
C ALA A 296 12.05 7.19 -27.94
N LEU A 297 12.54 6.07 -27.41
CA LEU A 297 12.61 5.84 -25.96
C LEU A 297 13.46 6.90 -25.26
N VAL A 298 14.66 7.20 -25.79
CA VAL A 298 15.55 8.24 -25.24
C VAL A 298 14.87 9.60 -25.29
N GLN A 299 14.25 9.94 -26.42
CA GLN A 299 13.51 11.18 -26.59
C GLN A 299 12.33 11.28 -25.61
N ASN A 300 11.54 10.22 -25.46
CA ASN A 300 10.39 10.18 -24.56
C ASN A 300 10.80 10.39 -23.09
N ILE A 301 11.94 9.83 -22.66
CA ILE A 301 12.50 10.09 -21.34
C ILE A 301 12.82 11.57 -21.15
N GLY A 302 13.50 12.17 -22.13
CA GLY A 302 13.85 13.58 -22.09
C GLY A 302 12.62 14.50 -22.09
N ASP A 303 11.66 14.23 -22.96
CA ASP A 303 10.41 14.98 -23.05
C ASP A 303 9.53 14.85 -21.81
N TYR A 304 9.43 13.64 -21.26
CA TYR A 304 8.70 13.41 -20.01
C TYR A 304 9.29 14.21 -18.85
N LEU A 305 10.60 14.12 -18.64
CA LEU A 305 11.27 14.81 -17.52
C LEU A 305 11.21 16.33 -17.64
N THR A 306 11.32 16.87 -18.84
CA THR A 306 11.31 18.32 -19.07
C THR A 306 9.91 18.93 -19.04
N ARG A 307 8.91 18.23 -19.57
CA ARG A 307 7.52 18.75 -19.67
C ARG A 307 6.66 18.42 -18.45
N PHE A 308 7.03 17.40 -17.66
CA PHE A 308 6.25 16.92 -16.51
C PHE A 308 5.84 18.02 -15.53
N PRO A 309 6.70 18.96 -15.10
CA PRO A 309 6.31 20.02 -14.16
C PRO A 309 5.22 20.95 -14.72
N ALA A 310 5.25 21.24 -16.02
CA ALA A 310 4.25 22.06 -16.68
C ALA A 310 2.91 21.31 -16.79
N LEU A 311 2.94 20.01 -17.12
CA LEU A 311 1.75 19.18 -17.25
C LEU A 311 1.03 18.95 -15.91
N ALA A 312 1.77 18.86 -14.82
CA ALA A 312 1.22 18.58 -13.50
C ALA A 312 0.13 19.58 -13.03
N LEU A 313 0.18 20.82 -13.54
CA LEU A 313 -0.81 21.88 -13.26
C LEU A 313 -1.49 22.41 -14.53
N GLN A 314 -1.40 21.68 -15.65
CA GLN A 314 -2.03 22.10 -16.91
C GLN A 314 -3.55 21.89 -16.83
N SER A 315 -4.27 22.97 -16.55
CA SER A 315 -5.73 22.96 -16.43
C SER A 315 -6.46 23.30 -17.73
N PHE A 316 -5.74 23.74 -18.78
CA PHE A 316 -6.31 24.22 -20.03
C PHE A 316 -7.40 25.30 -19.81
N ALA A 317 -7.12 26.27 -18.94
CA ALA A 317 -8.10 27.31 -18.56
C ALA A 317 -8.63 28.11 -19.74
N PHE A 318 -7.84 28.27 -20.80
CA PHE A 318 -8.20 29.04 -22.01
C PHE A 318 -8.74 28.17 -23.11
N GLU A 319 -8.13 26.99 -23.37
CA GLU A 319 -8.49 26.10 -24.50
C GLU A 319 -9.73 25.24 -24.19
N GLN A 320 -9.91 24.88 -22.91
CA GLN A 320 -11.06 24.14 -22.38
C GLN A 320 -11.44 22.86 -23.16
N PRO A 321 -10.53 21.90 -23.38
CA PRO A 321 -10.86 20.62 -24.02
C PRO A 321 -11.58 19.70 -23.05
N LYS A 322 -12.84 20.03 -22.69
CA LYS A 322 -13.58 19.39 -21.58
C LYS A 322 -13.79 17.90 -21.78
N GLU A 323 -14.11 17.46 -22.99
CA GLU A 323 -14.31 16.05 -23.30
C GLU A 323 -13.01 15.27 -23.19
N TRP A 324 -11.90 15.80 -23.73
CA TRP A 324 -10.59 15.20 -23.63
C TRP A 324 -10.13 15.10 -22.17
N MET A 325 -10.28 16.16 -21.39
CA MET A 325 -9.92 16.16 -19.97
C MET A 325 -10.71 15.15 -19.17
N SER A 326 -12.01 14.99 -19.45
CA SER A 326 -12.86 14.01 -18.78
C SER A 326 -12.50 12.59 -19.17
N SER A 327 -12.25 12.33 -20.46
CA SER A 327 -11.94 10.98 -20.97
C SER A 327 -10.54 10.50 -20.57
N TRP A 328 -9.60 11.41 -20.30
CA TRP A 328 -8.20 11.10 -20.06
C TRP A 328 -7.74 11.57 -18.68
N THR A 329 -7.32 12.79 -18.48
CA THR A 329 -6.64 13.23 -17.26
C THR A 329 -7.49 13.06 -15.99
N PHE A 330 -8.77 13.45 -16.02
CA PHE A 330 -9.63 13.29 -14.84
C PHE A 330 -9.95 11.83 -14.57
N PHE A 331 -10.14 11.03 -15.62
CA PHE A 331 -10.31 9.60 -15.51
C PHE A 331 -9.09 8.94 -14.86
N PHE A 332 -7.88 9.19 -15.38
CA PHE A 332 -6.67 8.59 -14.82
C PHE A 332 -6.45 8.99 -13.35
N TRP A 333 -6.62 10.27 -13.01
CA TRP A 333 -6.46 10.71 -11.61
C TRP A 333 -7.48 10.07 -10.69
N ALA A 334 -8.73 10.02 -11.09
CA ALA A 334 -9.78 9.36 -10.31
C ALA A 334 -9.54 7.85 -10.18
N TRP A 335 -9.05 7.21 -11.24
CA TRP A 335 -8.76 5.79 -11.26
C TRP A 335 -7.60 5.42 -10.34
N TRP A 336 -6.50 6.20 -10.38
CA TRP A 336 -5.39 6.02 -9.45
C TRP A 336 -5.82 6.27 -8.00
N ILE A 337 -6.65 7.28 -7.74
CA ILE A 337 -7.24 7.52 -6.41
C ILE A 337 -8.07 6.32 -5.96
N ALA A 338 -8.94 5.80 -6.81
CA ALA A 338 -9.78 4.64 -6.54
C ALA A 338 -8.98 3.36 -6.29
N TRP A 339 -7.87 3.18 -7.00
CA TRP A 339 -6.96 2.04 -6.85
C TRP A 339 -6.01 2.16 -5.66
N SER A 340 -5.76 3.37 -5.17
CA SER A 340 -4.74 3.61 -4.15
C SER A 340 -4.94 2.84 -2.84
N PRO A 341 -6.16 2.58 -2.31
CA PRO A 341 -6.31 1.74 -1.12
C PRO A 341 -5.84 0.30 -1.37
N PHE A 342 -6.19 -0.27 -2.52
CA PHE A 342 -5.84 -1.63 -2.91
C PHE A 342 -4.33 -1.80 -3.08
N VAL A 343 -3.73 -1.02 -3.95
CA VAL A 343 -2.28 -1.09 -4.23
C VAL A 343 -1.49 -0.67 -2.99
N GLY A 344 -1.94 0.37 -2.27
CA GLY A 344 -1.31 0.82 -1.05
C GLY A 344 -1.25 -0.25 0.04
N LEU A 345 -2.30 -1.04 0.22
CA LEU A 345 -2.30 -2.17 1.14
C LEU A 345 -1.25 -3.22 0.75
N PHE A 346 -1.19 -3.57 -0.53
CA PHE A 346 -0.20 -4.51 -1.05
C PHE A 346 1.22 -4.00 -0.83
N LEU A 347 1.49 -2.74 -1.20
CA LEU A 347 2.80 -2.11 -1.03
C LEU A 347 3.22 -2.05 0.45
N ALA A 348 2.29 -1.75 1.35
CA ALA A 348 2.56 -1.77 2.79
C ALA A 348 3.00 -3.16 3.26
N ARG A 349 2.28 -4.22 2.87
CA ARG A 349 2.56 -5.60 3.27
C ARG A 349 3.95 -6.09 2.86
N ILE A 350 4.40 -5.73 1.67
CA ILE A 350 5.71 -6.18 1.18
C ILE A 350 6.88 -5.31 1.66
N SER A 351 6.61 -4.21 2.36
CA SER A 351 7.65 -3.19 2.66
C SER A 351 7.98 -3.04 4.13
N ARG A 352 7.55 -4.00 4.98
CA ARG A 352 7.86 -4.01 6.41
C ARG A 352 9.37 -3.92 6.64
N GLY A 353 9.80 -3.04 7.55
CA GLY A 353 11.20 -2.86 7.95
C GLY A 353 12.04 -1.96 7.03
N ARG A 354 11.50 -1.50 5.89
CA ARG A 354 12.16 -0.51 5.02
C ARG A 354 11.98 0.90 5.56
N THR A 355 12.89 1.80 5.23
CA THR A 355 12.70 3.23 5.48
C THR A 355 11.63 3.81 4.54
N ILE A 356 10.98 4.89 4.96
CA ILE A 356 10.02 5.61 4.11
C ILE A 356 10.68 6.05 2.79
N ARG A 357 11.94 6.51 2.85
CA ARG A 357 12.70 6.90 1.66
C ARG A 357 12.93 5.74 0.69
N GLU A 358 13.39 4.60 1.19
CA GLU A 358 13.54 3.39 0.36
C GLU A 358 12.21 2.96 -0.24
N PHE A 359 11.15 2.98 0.55
CA PHE A 359 9.81 2.65 0.12
C PHE A 359 9.34 3.58 -1.01
N VAL A 360 9.40 4.89 -0.81
CA VAL A 360 8.96 5.87 -1.81
C VAL A 360 9.81 5.78 -3.07
N CYS A 361 11.15 5.80 -2.95
CA CYS A 361 12.03 5.71 -4.11
C CYS A 361 11.80 4.43 -4.91
N GLY A 362 11.67 3.28 -4.24
CA GLY A 362 11.40 2.01 -4.93
C GLY A 362 10.04 2.01 -5.63
N THR A 363 8.99 2.46 -4.94
CA THR A 363 7.63 2.52 -5.48
C THR A 363 7.52 3.47 -6.67
N LEU A 364 8.24 4.59 -6.67
CA LEU A 364 8.19 5.56 -7.77
C LEU A 364 9.08 5.17 -8.95
N ILE A 365 10.26 4.62 -8.71
CA ILE A 365 11.27 4.42 -9.78
C ILE A 365 11.07 3.08 -10.49
N ILE A 366 10.92 1.98 -9.74
CA ILE A 366 10.96 0.63 -10.33
C ILE A 366 9.80 0.40 -11.31
N PRO A 367 8.53 0.63 -10.93
CA PRO A 367 7.43 0.47 -11.88
C PRO A 367 7.46 1.49 -13.01
N LEU A 368 7.86 2.75 -12.71
CA LEU A 368 7.95 3.79 -13.73
C LEU A 368 8.91 3.42 -14.86
N LEU A 369 10.08 2.88 -14.56
CA LEU A 369 11.04 2.47 -15.59
C LEU A 369 10.45 1.45 -16.55
N PHE A 370 9.73 0.47 -16.03
CA PHE A 370 9.06 -0.51 -16.86
C PHE A 370 7.92 0.10 -17.69
N THR A 371 7.02 0.82 -17.03
CA THR A 371 5.87 1.47 -17.69
C THR A 371 6.34 2.41 -18.81
N LEU A 372 7.38 3.20 -18.55
CA LEU A 372 7.97 4.11 -19.50
C LEU A 372 8.55 3.35 -20.72
N THR A 373 9.25 2.26 -20.47
CA THR A 373 9.80 1.42 -21.54
C THR A 373 8.70 0.73 -22.33
N TRP A 374 7.70 0.15 -21.65
CA TRP A 374 6.57 -0.53 -22.29
C TRP A 374 5.78 0.41 -23.18
N LEU A 375 5.32 1.52 -22.64
CA LEU A 375 4.52 2.50 -23.39
C LEU A 375 5.33 3.12 -24.54
N SER A 376 6.62 3.39 -24.34
CA SER A 376 7.47 3.91 -25.41
C SER A 376 7.63 2.91 -26.55
N ILE A 377 7.85 1.63 -26.27
CA ILE A 377 8.05 0.63 -27.33
C ILE A 377 6.75 0.38 -28.09
N PHE A 378 5.66 0.04 -27.40
CA PHE A 378 4.37 -0.26 -28.07
C PHE A 378 3.74 0.99 -28.70
N GLY A 379 3.72 2.12 -27.99
CA GLY A 379 3.14 3.36 -28.48
C GLY A 379 3.87 3.90 -29.70
N ASN A 380 5.21 3.91 -29.68
CA ASN A 380 5.98 4.35 -30.83
C ASN A 380 5.94 3.35 -31.99
N SER A 381 5.78 2.03 -31.73
CA SER A 381 5.52 1.06 -32.80
C SER A 381 4.22 1.37 -33.52
N ALA A 382 3.17 1.69 -32.78
CA ALA A 382 1.89 2.06 -33.38
C ALA A 382 1.97 3.41 -34.17
N LEU A 383 2.63 4.40 -33.57
CA LEU A 383 2.87 5.70 -34.24
C LEU A 383 3.72 5.54 -35.49
N HIS A 384 4.77 4.72 -35.46
CA HIS A 384 5.62 4.43 -36.61
C HIS A 384 4.82 3.85 -37.75
N SER A 385 3.97 2.85 -37.47
CA SER A 385 3.12 2.22 -38.48
C SER A 385 2.17 3.23 -39.13
N VAL A 386 1.56 4.13 -38.36
CA VAL A 386 0.64 5.13 -38.90
C VAL A 386 1.37 6.24 -39.68
N ILE A 387 2.49 6.73 -39.17
CA ILE A 387 3.19 7.90 -39.70
C ILE A 387 4.09 7.55 -40.89
N PHE A 388 4.88 6.49 -40.78
CA PHE A 388 5.93 6.15 -41.74
C PHE A 388 5.53 5.04 -42.71
N GLU A 389 4.65 4.12 -42.27
CA GLU A 389 4.16 3.03 -43.12
C GLU A 389 2.78 3.34 -43.73
N GLY A 390 2.15 4.44 -43.32
CA GLY A 390 0.87 4.91 -43.89
C GLY A 390 -0.35 4.08 -43.44
N ASN A 391 -0.26 3.31 -42.34
CA ASN A 391 -1.35 2.45 -41.87
C ASN A 391 -2.47 3.27 -41.19
N GLN A 392 -3.22 4.02 -41.96
CA GLN A 392 -4.33 4.83 -41.42
C GLN A 392 -5.48 3.96 -40.88
N THR A 393 -5.57 2.69 -41.33
CA THR A 393 -6.59 1.75 -40.84
C THR A 393 -6.42 1.50 -39.35
N LEU A 394 -5.18 1.30 -38.85
CA LEU A 394 -4.91 1.13 -37.43
C LEU A 394 -5.41 2.32 -36.61
N ALA A 395 -5.11 3.54 -37.05
CA ALA A 395 -5.57 4.74 -36.34
C ALA A 395 -7.10 4.86 -36.33
N ALA A 396 -7.77 4.59 -37.47
CA ALA A 396 -9.22 4.62 -37.57
C ALA A 396 -9.89 3.57 -36.67
N THR A 397 -9.36 2.34 -36.67
CA THR A 397 -9.87 1.26 -35.82
C THR A 397 -9.74 1.60 -34.33
N VAL A 398 -8.59 2.12 -33.92
CA VAL A 398 -8.37 2.52 -32.53
C VAL A 398 -9.30 3.64 -32.09
N LEU A 399 -9.57 4.63 -32.92
CA LEU A 399 -10.53 5.69 -32.63
C LEU A 399 -11.97 5.17 -32.51
N ALA A 400 -12.33 4.18 -33.33
CA ALA A 400 -13.66 3.57 -33.30
C ALA A 400 -13.82 2.61 -32.11
N ASN A 401 -12.80 1.79 -31.81
CA ASN A 401 -12.80 0.84 -30.71
C ASN A 401 -11.36 0.67 -30.14
N PRO A 402 -11.01 1.39 -29.06
CA PRO A 402 -9.67 1.33 -28.47
C PRO A 402 -9.20 -0.08 -28.07
N ALA A 403 -10.14 -1.01 -27.78
CA ALA A 403 -9.81 -2.38 -27.38
C ALA A 403 -9.12 -3.20 -28.49
N HIS A 404 -9.29 -2.81 -29.74
CA HIS A 404 -8.70 -3.49 -30.90
C HIS A 404 -7.21 -3.15 -31.06
N GLY A 405 -6.80 -1.95 -30.65
CA GLY A 405 -5.50 -1.37 -31.01
C GLY A 405 -4.30 -2.26 -30.73
N PHE A 406 -4.30 -2.92 -29.58
CA PHE A 406 -3.16 -3.78 -29.19
C PHE A 406 -3.01 -4.99 -30.14
N TYR A 407 -4.10 -5.69 -30.45
CA TYR A 407 -4.06 -6.85 -31.33
C TYR A 407 -3.85 -6.45 -32.79
N ASP A 408 -4.41 -5.34 -33.22
CA ASP A 408 -4.23 -4.82 -34.60
C ASP A 408 -2.79 -4.36 -34.83
N LEU A 409 -2.12 -3.85 -33.80
CA LEU A 409 -0.66 -3.62 -33.84
C LEU A 409 0.09 -4.94 -33.96
N LEU A 410 -0.23 -5.96 -33.14
CA LEU A 410 0.44 -7.26 -33.21
C LEU A 410 0.24 -7.95 -34.55
N ALA A 411 -0.88 -7.72 -35.26
CA ALA A 411 -1.16 -8.29 -36.55
C ALA A 411 -0.18 -7.84 -37.66
N GLN A 412 0.57 -6.79 -37.44
CA GLN A 412 1.60 -6.32 -38.36
C GLN A 412 2.93 -7.10 -38.27
N TYR A 413 3.07 -7.91 -37.25
CA TYR A 413 4.31 -8.67 -37.00
C TYR A 413 4.20 -10.13 -37.45
N PRO A 414 5.30 -10.76 -37.86
CA PRO A 414 5.31 -12.16 -38.25
C PRO A 414 4.94 -13.08 -37.08
N GLY A 415 4.24 -14.17 -37.36
CA GLY A 415 3.79 -15.11 -36.33
C GLY A 415 2.63 -14.60 -35.48
N PHE A 416 1.77 -13.77 -36.03
CA PHE A 416 0.65 -13.12 -35.37
C PHE A 416 -0.15 -14.04 -34.45
N THR A 417 -0.60 -15.21 -34.93
CA THR A 417 -1.41 -16.14 -34.12
C THR A 417 -0.68 -16.58 -32.84
N PHE A 418 0.62 -16.82 -32.93
CA PHE A 418 1.42 -17.21 -31.76
C PHE A 418 1.52 -16.07 -30.74
N ILE A 419 1.85 -14.86 -31.21
CA ILE A 419 2.03 -13.69 -30.36
C ILE A 419 0.70 -13.25 -29.74
N ALA A 420 -0.37 -13.22 -30.52
CA ALA A 420 -1.72 -12.91 -30.06
C ALA A 420 -2.20 -13.94 -29.03
N SER A 421 -1.86 -15.23 -29.19
CA SER A 421 -2.16 -16.25 -28.18
C SER A 421 -1.43 -15.98 -26.86
N ILE A 422 -0.14 -15.65 -26.92
CA ILE A 422 0.65 -15.25 -25.75
C ILE A 422 0.05 -14.02 -25.09
N ALA A 423 -0.27 -12.99 -25.86
CA ALA A 423 -0.88 -11.76 -25.37
C ALA A 423 -2.23 -12.01 -24.68
N THR A 424 -3.08 -12.86 -25.26
CA THR A 424 -4.38 -13.23 -24.69
C THR A 424 -4.24 -13.99 -23.37
N VAL A 425 -3.32 -14.98 -23.30
CA VAL A 425 -3.03 -15.69 -22.05
C VAL A 425 -2.48 -14.73 -20.98
N THR A 426 -1.54 -13.86 -21.35
CA THR A 426 -0.98 -12.83 -20.47
C THR A 426 -2.07 -11.91 -19.94
N GLY A 427 -2.95 -11.41 -20.80
CA GLY A 427 -4.08 -10.57 -20.43
C GLY A 427 -5.06 -11.29 -19.51
N LEU A 428 -5.36 -12.56 -19.75
CA LEU A 428 -6.22 -13.37 -18.88
C LEU A 428 -5.59 -13.54 -17.49
N LEU A 429 -4.29 -13.79 -17.41
CA LEU A 429 -3.59 -13.91 -16.14
C LEU A 429 -3.61 -12.58 -15.36
N PHE A 430 -3.39 -11.44 -16.01
CA PHE A 430 -3.51 -10.13 -15.38
C PHE A 430 -4.93 -9.86 -14.88
N TYR A 431 -5.92 -10.20 -15.68
CA TYR A 431 -7.32 -10.03 -15.32
C TYR A 431 -7.67 -10.83 -14.04
N VAL A 432 -7.35 -12.13 -14.03
CA VAL A 432 -7.66 -13.02 -12.90
C VAL A 432 -6.92 -12.59 -11.64
N THR A 433 -5.63 -12.27 -11.73
CA THR A 433 -4.83 -11.86 -10.57
C THR A 433 -5.30 -10.53 -9.97
N SER A 434 -5.75 -9.58 -10.80
CA SER A 434 -6.33 -8.31 -10.34
C SER A 434 -7.67 -8.52 -9.64
N ALA A 435 -8.56 -9.34 -10.20
CA ALA A 435 -9.86 -9.65 -9.61
C ALA A 435 -9.74 -10.39 -8.27
N ASP A 436 -8.85 -11.39 -8.19
CA ASP A 436 -8.59 -12.18 -6.99
C ASP A 436 -8.02 -11.33 -5.85
N SER A 437 -6.94 -10.62 -6.14
CA SER A 437 -6.29 -9.73 -5.15
C SER A 437 -7.22 -8.59 -4.72
N GLY A 438 -8.01 -8.06 -5.64
CA GLY A 438 -9.01 -7.03 -5.35
C GLY A 438 -10.10 -7.52 -4.40
N ALA A 439 -10.62 -8.72 -4.64
CA ALA A 439 -11.61 -9.34 -3.77
C ALA A 439 -11.07 -9.62 -2.35
N LEU A 440 -9.81 -10.05 -2.23
CA LEU A 440 -9.13 -10.23 -0.95
C LEU A 440 -9.01 -8.92 -0.17
N VAL A 441 -8.58 -7.85 -0.84
CA VAL A 441 -8.40 -6.54 -0.19
C VAL A 441 -9.74 -5.94 0.25
N LEU A 442 -10.79 -6.04 -0.56
CA LEU A 442 -12.14 -5.61 -0.17
C LEU A 442 -12.65 -6.40 1.05
N GLY A 443 -12.36 -7.71 1.09
CA GLY A 443 -12.59 -8.54 2.27
C GLY A 443 -11.90 -7.98 3.51
N ASN A 444 -10.61 -7.65 3.40
CA ASN A 444 -9.81 -7.10 4.49
C ASN A 444 -10.31 -5.74 4.99
N PHE A 445 -10.72 -4.83 4.10
CA PHE A 445 -11.27 -3.53 4.49
C PHE A 445 -12.64 -3.62 5.16
N THR A 446 -13.37 -4.71 4.93
CA THR A 446 -14.68 -4.95 5.56
C THR A 446 -14.58 -5.81 6.83
N THR A 447 -13.35 -6.07 7.32
CA THR A 447 -13.08 -6.92 8.48
C THR A 447 -12.32 -6.14 9.56
N LYS A 448 -12.53 -6.50 10.83
CA LYS A 448 -11.73 -6.02 11.96
C LYS A 448 -10.62 -7.02 12.24
N LEU A 449 -9.54 -6.96 11.48
CA LEU A 449 -8.39 -7.83 11.67
C LEU A 449 -7.61 -7.41 12.91
N THR A 450 -7.44 -8.32 13.85
CA THR A 450 -6.67 -8.11 15.08
C THR A 450 -5.18 -8.37 14.87
N ASN A 451 -4.83 -9.19 13.88
CA ASN A 451 -3.45 -9.44 13.48
C ASN A 451 -3.26 -8.97 12.03
N ILE A 452 -2.16 -8.27 11.79
CA ILE A 452 -1.78 -7.67 10.50
C ILE A 452 -1.54 -8.74 9.43
N ASP A 453 -1.05 -9.91 9.83
CA ASP A 453 -0.71 -11.01 8.92
C ASP A 453 -1.92 -11.89 8.53
N ASN A 454 -3.08 -11.67 9.17
CA ASN A 454 -4.28 -12.42 8.87
C ASN A 454 -5.07 -11.77 7.72
N ASP A 455 -5.72 -12.62 6.94
CA ASP A 455 -6.69 -12.20 5.91
C ASP A 455 -8.13 -12.39 6.39
N ALA A 456 -9.04 -11.72 5.67
CA ALA A 456 -10.48 -11.84 5.89
C ALA A 456 -10.97 -13.29 5.69
N PRO A 457 -12.09 -13.68 6.31
CA PRO A 457 -12.74 -14.96 6.04
C PRO A 457 -13.01 -15.16 4.54
N ARG A 458 -12.71 -16.34 4.01
CA ARG A 458 -12.80 -16.67 2.57
C ARG A 458 -14.13 -16.31 1.92
N TRP A 459 -15.23 -16.47 2.64
CA TRP A 459 -16.56 -16.14 2.12
C TRP A 459 -16.72 -14.65 1.75
N LEU A 460 -16.01 -13.74 2.45
CA LEU A 460 -16.02 -12.31 2.12
C LEU A 460 -15.31 -12.03 0.79
N SER A 461 -14.18 -12.67 0.56
CA SER A 461 -13.49 -12.54 -0.73
C SER A 461 -14.32 -13.13 -1.87
N VAL A 462 -15.02 -14.26 -1.64
CA VAL A 462 -15.96 -14.81 -2.63
C VAL A 462 -17.11 -13.83 -2.90
N PHE A 463 -17.70 -13.24 -1.86
CA PHE A 463 -18.75 -12.23 -2.00
C PHE A 463 -18.28 -11.05 -2.84
N TRP A 464 -17.09 -10.50 -2.54
CA TRP A 464 -16.54 -9.35 -3.27
C TRP A 464 -16.14 -9.69 -4.69
N ALA A 465 -15.63 -10.90 -4.97
CA ALA A 465 -15.34 -11.35 -6.34
C ALA A 465 -16.63 -11.36 -7.20
N VAL A 466 -17.72 -11.89 -6.66
CA VAL A 466 -19.02 -11.88 -7.33
C VAL A 466 -19.55 -10.45 -7.49
N ALA A 467 -19.44 -9.60 -6.47
CA ALA A 467 -19.89 -8.21 -6.52
C ALA A 467 -19.11 -7.39 -7.58
N ILE A 468 -17.79 -7.59 -7.70
CA ILE A 468 -16.95 -6.99 -8.77
C ILE A 468 -17.49 -7.42 -10.15
N GLY A 469 -17.69 -8.73 -10.34
CA GLY A 469 -18.19 -9.27 -11.62
C GLY A 469 -19.57 -8.72 -11.99
N LEU A 470 -20.51 -8.66 -11.04
CA LEU A 470 -21.85 -8.10 -11.25
C LEU A 470 -21.80 -6.60 -11.58
N LEU A 471 -21.01 -5.83 -10.87
CA LEU A 471 -20.83 -4.40 -11.13
C LEU A 471 -20.22 -4.17 -12.51
N THR A 472 -19.17 -4.92 -12.85
CA THR A 472 -18.52 -4.83 -14.16
C THR A 472 -19.51 -5.11 -15.29
N LEU A 473 -20.27 -6.19 -15.18
CA LEU A 473 -21.27 -6.55 -16.19
C LEU A 473 -22.36 -5.49 -16.34
N ALA A 474 -22.93 -5.02 -15.22
CA ALA A 474 -23.98 -4.00 -15.22
C ALA A 474 -23.51 -2.72 -15.92
N MET A 475 -22.29 -2.30 -15.67
CA MET A 475 -21.70 -1.10 -16.29
C MET A 475 -21.40 -1.30 -17.78
N LEU A 476 -20.86 -2.47 -18.17
CA LEU A 476 -20.60 -2.77 -19.59
C LEU A 476 -21.89 -2.79 -20.42
N MET A 477 -22.99 -3.25 -19.83
CA MET A 477 -24.31 -3.24 -20.49
C MET A 477 -24.88 -1.82 -20.70
N THR A 478 -24.39 -0.82 -19.94
CA THR A 478 -24.91 0.56 -20.02
C THR A 478 -24.29 1.33 -21.17
N ASN A 479 -22.98 1.52 -21.18
CA ASN A 479 -22.26 2.23 -22.22
C ASN A 479 -20.80 1.72 -22.34
N GLY A 480 -20.61 0.41 -22.19
CA GLY A 480 -19.29 -0.21 -22.31
C GLY A 480 -18.27 0.32 -21.31
N ILE A 481 -17.03 0.45 -21.77
CA ILE A 481 -15.90 0.95 -20.97
C ILE A 481 -16.15 2.38 -20.48
N THR A 482 -16.78 3.24 -21.30
CA THR A 482 -17.06 4.64 -20.94
C THR A 482 -17.90 4.77 -19.67
N ALA A 483 -18.89 3.89 -19.47
CA ALA A 483 -19.70 3.89 -18.25
C ALA A 483 -18.83 3.62 -17.00
N LEU A 484 -17.90 2.66 -17.09
CA LEU A 484 -16.95 2.34 -16.01
C LEU A 484 -16.02 3.52 -15.70
N GLN A 485 -15.49 4.17 -16.72
CA GLN A 485 -14.64 5.35 -16.57
C GLN A 485 -15.40 6.49 -15.90
N ASN A 486 -16.62 6.79 -16.35
CA ASN A 486 -17.49 7.83 -15.80
C ASN A 486 -17.82 7.55 -14.31
N ALA A 487 -18.19 6.31 -13.99
CA ALA A 487 -18.46 5.93 -12.61
C ALA A 487 -17.23 6.04 -11.71
N THR A 488 -16.06 5.70 -12.23
CA THR A 488 -14.79 5.82 -11.47
C THR A 488 -14.45 7.28 -11.17
N ILE A 489 -14.67 8.21 -12.11
CA ILE A 489 -14.48 9.65 -11.87
C ILE A 489 -15.40 10.12 -10.73
N ILE A 490 -16.66 9.68 -10.72
CA ILE A 490 -17.62 10.06 -9.69
C ILE A 490 -17.23 9.47 -8.33
N MET A 491 -16.93 8.18 -8.28
CA MET A 491 -16.72 7.43 -7.04
C MET A 491 -15.32 7.62 -6.45
N GLY A 492 -14.35 8.07 -7.24
CA GLY A 492 -13.01 8.45 -6.77
C GLY A 492 -13.01 9.77 -5.97
N LEU A 493 -13.95 10.68 -6.25
CA LEU A 493 -13.99 12.00 -5.63
C LEU A 493 -14.10 11.97 -4.09
N PRO A 494 -15.00 11.22 -3.45
CA PRO A 494 -15.07 11.17 -1.99
C PRO A 494 -13.76 10.68 -1.36
N PHE A 495 -13.12 9.68 -1.94
CA PHE A 495 -11.87 9.15 -1.40
C PHE A 495 -10.69 10.12 -1.57
N SER A 496 -10.71 10.98 -2.58
CA SER A 496 -9.70 12.03 -2.74
C SER A 496 -9.63 12.98 -1.53
N PHE A 497 -10.75 13.34 -0.94
CA PHE A 497 -10.77 14.14 0.30
C PHE A 497 -10.20 13.36 1.49
N VAL A 498 -10.46 12.06 1.56
CA VAL A 498 -9.86 11.19 2.60
C VAL A 498 -8.35 11.17 2.50
N MET A 499 -7.78 11.18 1.29
CA MET A 499 -6.32 11.20 1.09
C MET A 499 -5.66 12.45 1.70
N PHE A 500 -6.30 13.62 1.68
CA PHE A 500 -5.80 14.80 2.39
C PHE A 500 -5.80 14.62 3.91
N LEU A 501 -6.81 13.97 4.46
CA LEU A 501 -6.83 13.64 5.89
C LEU A 501 -5.72 12.63 6.24
N VAL A 502 -5.46 11.67 5.36
CA VAL A 502 -4.33 10.73 5.51
C VAL A 502 -3.00 11.47 5.51
N MET A 503 -2.79 12.42 4.58
CA MET A 503 -1.60 13.28 4.56
C MET A 503 -1.42 14.03 5.88
N ALA A 504 -2.48 14.67 6.36
CA ALA A 504 -2.45 15.45 7.60
C ALA A 504 -2.15 14.55 8.82
N GLY A 505 -2.78 13.38 8.91
CA GLY A 505 -2.54 12.40 9.97
C GLY A 505 -1.10 11.89 9.97
N LEU A 506 -0.61 11.49 8.79
CA LEU A 506 0.77 11.02 8.64
C LEU A 506 1.78 12.12 9.01
N TYR A 507 1.63 13.32 8.47
CA TYR A 507 2.54 14.43 8.77
C TYR A 507 2.57 14.77 10.27
N LYS A 508 1.38 14.82 10.91
CA LYS A 508 1.28 15.05 12.35
C LYS A 508 2.05 14.01 13.15
N SER A 509 1.93 12.73 12.79
CA SER A 509 2.64 11.65 13.48
C SER A 509 4.14 11.67 13.26
N LEU A 510 4.58 11.89 12.01
CA LEU A 510 6.01 11.97 11.69
C LEU A 510 6.68 13.16 12.38
N ARG A 511 6.00 14.31 12.42
CA ARG A 511 6.49 15.50 13.13
C ARG A 511 6.61 15.25 14.64
N LEU A 512 5.63 14.55 15.22
CA LEU A 512 5.63 14.24 16.65
C LEU A 512 6.79 13.27 16.99
N GLU A 513 7.04 12.29 16.15
CA GLU A 513 8.16 11.37 16.31
C GLU A 513 9.53 12.09 16.24
N ASP A 514 9.65 13.02 15.33
CA ASP A 514 10.85 13.85 15.22
C ASP A 514 11.10 14.72 16.46
N TYR A 515 10.04 15.31 17.03
CA TYR A 515 10.16 16.00 18.32
C TYR A 515 10.61 15.07 19.46
N ARG A 516 10.12 13.83 19.48
CA ARG A 516 10.60 12.81 20.44
C ARG A 516 12.10 12.55 20.28
N HIS A 517 12.58 12.46 19.05
CA HIS A 517 14.00 12.26 18.78
C HIS A 517 14.83 13.47 19.21
N ALA A 518 14.41 14.68 18.89
CA ALA A 518 15.08 15.91 19.28
C ALA A 518 15.14 16.08 20.81
N SER A 519 14.05 15.79 21.52
CA SER A 519 14.01 15.88 22.99
C SER A 519 14.93 14.84 23.66
N ARG A 520 15.09 13.65 23.06
CA ARG A 520 16.02 12.64 23.55
C ARG A 520 17.48 13.07 23.39
N SER A 521 17.83 13.71 22.28
CA SER A 521 19.18 14.20 22.06
C SER A 521 19.53 15.39 22.97
N MET A 522 18.54 16.23 23.31
CA MET A 522 18.74 17.33 24.27
C MET A 522 18.82 16.84 25.73
N ASN A 523 18.11 15.78 26.07
CA ASN A 523 18.12 15.17 27.41
C ASN A 523 19.20 14.08 27.59
N ALA A 524 20.03 13.85 26.60
CA ALA A 524 21.21 12.99 26.70
C ALA A 524 22.37 13.64 27.51
N ALA A 525 22.22 14.90 27.96
CA ALA A 525 23.00 15.39 29.09
C ALA A 525 22.63 14.57 30.33
N PRO A 526 23.61 13.96 31.06
CA PRO A 526 23.30 13.20 32.25
C PRO A 526 22.53 14.10 33.21
N VAL A 527 21.29 13.71 33.54
CA VAL A 527 20.60 14.26 34.71
C VAL A 527 21.51 13.89 35.89
N VAL A 528 22.27 14.88 36.37
CA VAL A 528 23.05 14.78 37.57
C VAL A 528 22.09 14.85 38.74
N GLY A 529 21.44 13.74 39.01
CA GLY A 529 20.65 13.47 40.18
C GLY A 529 20.97 12.06 40.66
N ASN A 530 21.85 11.97 41.66
CA ASN A 530 22.14 10.79 42.53
C ASN A 530 22.03 9.39 41.91
N VAL A 531 22.51 9.21 40.69
CA VAL A 531 22.86 7.88 40.19
C VAL A 531 24.23 7.58 40.79
N ASP A 532 24.35 6.54 41.61
CA ASP A 532 25.63 5.96 42.04
C ASP A 532 26.55 5.94 40.82
N ILE A 533 27.52 6.87 40.78
CA ILE A 533 28.49 7.00 39.71
C ILE A 533 29.23 5.68 39.71
N LEU A 534 28.79 4.75 38.82
CA LEU A 534 29.53 3.51 38.59
C LEU A 534 31.01 3.89 38.45
N ASN A 535 31.84 3.41 39.33
CA ASN A 535 33.27 3.59 39.25
C ASN A 535 33.70 3.25 37.82
N TRP A 536 34.49 4.11 37.17
CA TRP A 536 34.93 3.91 35.79
C TRP A 536 35.44 2.50 35.51
N LYS A 537 35.99 1.80 36.54
CA LYS A 537 36.40 0.40 36.44
C LYS A 537 35.22 -0.56 36.23
N GLN A 538 34.09 -0.30 36.87
CA GLN A 538 32.88 -1.11 36.71
C GLN A 538 32.28 -0.86 35.31
N ARG A 539 32.31 0.38 34.83
CA ARG A 539 31.91 0.69 33.45
C ARG A 539 32.79 -0.02 32.43
N LEU A 540 34.13 -0.02 32.64
CA LEU A 540 35.05 -0.70 31.74
C LEU A 540 34.83 -2.24 31.80
N THR A 541 34.63 -2.81 32.98
CA THR A 541 34.32 -4.24 33.12
C THR A 541 33.05 -4.61 32.38
N ARG A 542 32.02 -3.79 32.44
CA ARG A 542 30.75 -3.98 31.73
C ARG A 542 30.92 -3.95 30.20
N VAL A 543 31.64 -2.97 29.68
CA VAL A 543 31.91 -2.87 28.24
C VAL A 543 32.69 -4.08 27.71
N MET A 544 33.57 -4.65 28.56
CA MET A 544 34.41 -5.81 28.23
C MET A 544 33.72 -7.15 28.53
N HIS A 545 32.51 -7.12 29.04
CA HIS A 545 31.76 -8.32 29.40
C HIS A 545 30.93 -8.82 28.21
N HIS A 546 31.08 -10.10 27.86
CA HIS A 546 30.41 -10.75 26.75
C HIS A 546 29.71 -12.02 27.25
N PRO A 547 28.48 -11.88 27.83
CA PRO A 547 27.77 -13.00 28.44
C PRO A 547 27.32 -14.02 27.37
N GLY A 548 27.39 -15.28 27.72
CA GLY A 548 26.83 -16.37 26.91
C GLY A 548 25.39 -16.67 27.33
N THR A 549 24.72 -17.62 26.65
CA THR A 549 23.31 -17.99 26.84
C THR A 549 22.94 -18.18 28.32
N THR A 550 23.66 -19.05 29.04
CA THR A 550 23.37 -19.36 30.46
C THR A 550 23.48 -18.15 31.39
N GLU A 551 24.43 -17.25 31.13
CA GLU A 551 24.64 -16.05 31.95
C GLU A 551 23.57 -15.01 31.66
N THR A 552 23.18 -14.88 30.40
CA THR A 552 22.08 -14.01 29.96
C THR A 552 20.76 -14.47 30.54
N GLN A 553 20.48 -15.78 30.51
CA GLN A 553 19.30 -16.35 31.15
C GLN A 553 19.28 -16.08 32.65
N ARG A 554 20.39 -16.35 33.34
CA ARG A 554 20.49 -16.05 34.75
C ARG A 554 20.20 -14.59 35.09
N MET A 555 20.68 -13.66 34.26
CA MET A 555 20.42 -12.24 34.46
C MET A 555 18.95 -11.88 34.23
N LEU A 556 18.31 -12.46 33.19
CA LEU A 556 16.88 -12.34 32.98
C LEU A 556 16.09 -12.81 34.22
N ASP A 557 16.42 -14.01 34.78
CA ASP A 557 15.69 -14.61 35.89
C ASP A 557 15.93 -13.90 37.21
N THR A 558 17.17 -13.46 37.51
CA THR A 558 17.53 -12.96 38.84
C THR A 558 17.52 -11.44 38.96
N VAL A 559 17.56 -10.69 37.85
CA VAL A 559 17.63 -9.23 37.85
C VAL A 559 16.45 -8.62 37.10
N CYS A 560 16.29 -8.97 35.82
CA CYS A 560 15.32 -8.29 34.96
C CYS A 560 13.87 -8.62 35.30
N LEU A 561 13.53 -9.90 35.42
CA LEU A 561 12.17 -10.34 35.78
C LEU A 561 11.72 -9.81 37.14
N PRO A 562 12.54 -9.95 38.24
CA PRO A 562 12.17 -9.37 39.53
C PRO A 562 12.08 -7.83 39.54
N ALA A 563 12.79 -7.14 38.65
CA ALA A 563 12.69 -5.68 38.51
C ALA A 563 11.36 -5.29 37.83
N VAL A 564 11.04 -5.93 36.71
CA VAL A 564 9.78 -5.71 35.96
C VAL A 564 8.57 -6.02 36.84
N GLN A 565 8.59 -7.15 37.57
CA GLN A 565 7.52 -7.52 38.49
C GLN A 565 7.34 -6.50 39.62
N ALA A 566 8.44 -6.02 40.23
CA ALA A 566 8.36 -5.04 41.31
C ALA A 566 7.71 -3.73 40.85
N VAL A 567 7.99 -3.28 39.60
CA VAL A 567 7.34 -2.10 39.04
C VAL A 567 5.86 -2.39 38.73
N ALA A 568 5.56 -3.55 38.18
CA ALA A 568 4.19 -3.94 37.86
C ALA A 568 3.33 -4.04 39.14
N ASP A 569 3.84 -4.71 40.19
CA ASP A 569 3.14 -4.86 41.47
C ASP A 569 2.83 -3.51 42.14
N GLU A 570 3.75 -2.56 42.06
CA GLU A 570 3.55 -1.23 42.63
C GLU A 570 2.51 -0.42 41.82
N LEU A 571 2.54 -0.49 40.50
CA LEU A 571 1.56 0.15 39.65
C LEU A 571 0.15 -0.46 39.81
N ILE A 572 0.06 -1.79 39.99
CA ILE A 572 -1.22 -2.46 40.26
C ILE A 572 -1.79 -2.00 41.62
N LYS A 573 -0.96 -1.83 42.65
CA LYS A 573 -1.40 -1.28 43.95
C LYS A 573 -1.95 0.14 43.81
N GLN A 574 -1.45 0.91 42.86
CA GLN A 574 -1.92 2.25 42.55
C GLN A 574 -3.15 2.27 41.58
N GLY A 575 -3.71 1.10 41.29
CA GLY A 575 -4.93 0.95 40.48
C GLY A 575 -4.73 0.93 38.99
N MET A 576 -3.46 0.81 38.50
CA MET A 576 -3.17 0.71 37.09
C MET A 576 -3.38 -0.72 36.57
N ASN A 577 -3.81 -0.86 35.32
CA ASN A 577 -3.91 -2.13 34.64
C ASN A 577 -2.57 -2.45 33.95
N VAL A 578 -1.88 -3.50 34.42
CA VAL A 578 -0.50 -3.84 33.99
C VAL A 578 -0.39 -5.31 33.67
N ASP A 579 0.18 -5.64 32.52
CA ASP A 579 0.49 -6.99 32.08
C ASP A 579 2.01 -7.19 32.01
N VAL A 580 2.47 -8.34 32.54
CA VAL A 580 3.86 -8.82 32.38
C VAL A 580 3.83 -10.15 31.65
N GLN A 581 4.52 -10.23 30.51
CA GLN A 581 4.59 -11.45 29.71
C GLN A 581 6.03 -11.90 29.50
N GLN A 582 6.22 -13.23 29.48
CA GLN A 582 7.47 -13.89 29.11
C GLN A 582 7.22 -14.71 27.86
N THR A 583 7.97 -14.45 26.79
CA THR A 583 7.81 -15.16 25.52
C THR A 583 9.13 -15.80 25.12
N SER A 584 9.14 -17.13 24.96
CA SER A 584 10.32 -17.88 24.51
C SER A 584 10.70 -17.50 23.08
N LEU A 585 12.00 -17.49 22.78
CA LEU A 585 12.52 -17.22 21.45
C LEU A 585 12.48 -18.49 20.58
N GLU A 586 12.03 -18.37 19.34
CA GLU A 586 11.87 -19.50 18.41
C GLU A 586 13.17 -20.26 18.09
N ASP A 587 14.32 -19.59 18.17
CA ASP A 587 15.63 -20.16 17.82
C ASP A 587 16.42 -20.74 19.02
N GLU A 588 15.98 -20.51 20.27
CA GLU A 588 16.68 -20.96 21.47
C GLU A 588 15.70 -21.24 22.62
N ASP A 589 15.45 -22.50 22.92
CA ASP A 589 14.51 -22.99 23.96
C ASP A 589 14.75 -22.46 25.39
N THR A 590 15.88 -21.81 25.64
CA THR A 590 16.28 -21.39 26.98
C THR A 590 16.21 -19.88 27.22
N LEU A 591 16.16 -19.07 26.19
CA LEU A 591 16.06 -17.61 26.31
C LEU A 591 14.64 -17.12 26.00
N TYR A 592 14.23 -16.09 26.73
CA TYR A 592 12.95 -15.41 26.55
C TYR A 592 13.13 -13.91 26.57
N HIS A 593 12.19 -13.18 25.96
CA HIS A 593 12.06 -11.74 26.17
C HIS A 593 10.97 -11.44 27.18
N LEU A 594 11.10 -10.27 27.83
CA LEU A 594 10.17 -9.77 28.82
C LEU A 594 9.41 -8.58 28.25
N ASP A 595 8.09 -8.58 28.42
CA ASP A 595 7.21 -7.50 28.05
C ASP A 595 6.48 -6.96 29.28
N LEU A 596 6.60 -5.66 29.55
CA LEU A 596 5.78 -4.92 30.49
C LEU A 596 4.86 -3.99 29.72
N THR A 597 3.55 -4.17 29.83
CA THR A 597 2.55 -3.33 29.22
C THR A 597 1.69 -2.67 30.28
N ILE A 598 1.66 -1.33 30.28
CA ILE A 598 0.78 -0.53 31.13
C ILE A 598 -0.34 -0.01 30.26
N HIS A 599 -1.59 -0.40 30.55
CA HIS A 599 -2.76 -0.01 29.79
C HIS A 599 -3.27 1.36 30.29
N LEU A 600 -3.34 2.32 29.35
CA LEU A 600 -3.74 3.71 29.62
C LEU A 600 -5.05 4.03 28.89
N GLU A 601 -6.12 3.31 29.20
CA GLU A 601 -7.50 3.36 28.68
C GLU A 601 -7.73 4.07 27.34
N GLU A 602 -7.72 5.43 27.32
CA GLU A 602 -7.94 6.26 26.13
C GLU A 602 -6.65 6.70 25.43
N GLU A 603 -5.49 6.48 26.05
CA GLU A 603 -4.19 6.95 25.56
C GLU A 603 -3.33 5.78 25.04
N GLN A 604 -2.19 6.09 24.45
CA GLN A 604 -1.25 5.07 23.99
C GLN A 604 -0.65 4.31 25.19
N ASN A 605 -0.79 2.98 25.22
CA ASN A 605 -0.19 2.13 26.23
C ASN A 605 1.33 2.33 26.30
N PHE A 606 1.87 2.25 27.52
CA PHE A 606 3.32 2.16 27.69
C PHE A 606 3.75 0.70 27.55
N VAL A 607 4.71 0.43 26.66
CA VAL A 607 5.27 -0.90 26.44
C VAL A 607 6.77 -0.81 26.63
N TYR A 608 7.31 -1.62 27.54
CA TYR A 608 8.73 -1.77 27.81
C TYR A 608 9.13 -3.22 27.65
N GLN A 609 10.10 -3.48 26.79
CA GLN A 609 10.54 -4.83 26.45
C GLN A 609 12.03 -4.98 26.73
N ILE A 610 12.44 -6.17 27.16
CA ILE A 610 13.85 -6.56 27.32
C ILE A 610 14.11 -7.77 26.43
N TRP A 611 14.97 -7.59 25.43
CA TRP A 611 15.30 -8.62 24.44
C TRP A 611 16.76 -9.08 24.55
N PRO A 612 17.03 -10.38 24.67
CA PRO A 612 18.37 -10.92 24.49
C PRO A 612 18.72 -10.91 22.98
N VAL A 613 19.60 -10.01 22.59
CA VAL A 613 20.04 -9.86 21.19
C VAL A 613 21.41 -10.48 21.01
N ARG A 614 21.53 -11.38 20.03
CA ARG A 614 22.75 -12.13 19.72
C ARG A 614 23.71 -11.32 18.86
N TYR A 615 24.98 -11.25 19.28
CA TYR A 615 26.07 -10.60 18.56
C TYR A 615 27.22 -11.55 18.29
N SER A 616 27.91 -11.37 17.18
CA SER A 616 29.16 -12.06 16.89
C SER A 616 30.26 -11.58 17.83
N ALA A 617 31.06 -12.48 18.35
CA ALA A 617 32.16 -12.14 19.23
C ALA A 617 33.20 -11.27 18.52
N PRO A 618 33.63 -10.13 19.13
CA PRO A 618 34.61 -9.25 18.48
C PRO A 618 36.00 -9.91 18.45
N ASN A 619 36.69 -9.82 17.31
CA ASN A 619 37.99 -10.45 17.07
C ASN A 619 39.10 -10.00 18.02
N PHE A 620 38.95 -8.84 18.67
CA PHE A 620 39.94 -8.27 19.63
C PHE A 620 39.68 -8.68 21.08
N SER A 621 38.63 -9.42 21.36
CA SER A 621 38.29 -9.83 22.75
C SER A 621 39.09 -11.08 23.14
N GLN A 622 40.19 -10.90 23.87
CA GLN A 622 41.01 -12.01 24.44
C GLN A 622 40.26 -12.84 25.49
N ARG A 623 39.12 -12.40 26.02
CA ARG A 623 38.35 -13.04 27.07
C ARG A 623 37.21 -13.95 26.56
N VAL A 624 36.93 -13.97 25.27
CA VAL A 624 36.02 -14.94 24.71
C VAL A 624 36.73 -16.29 24.74
N LYS A 625 36.29 -17.20 25.63
CA LYS A 625 36.84 -18.57 25.68
C LYS A 625 36.85 -19.15 24.29
N ARG A 626 38.01 -19.69 23.86
CA ARG A 626 38.17 -20.37 22.58
C ARG A 626 36.98 -21.31 22.34
N GLY A 627 36.13 -21.02 21.37
CA GLY A 627 34.96 -21.82 21.00
C GLY A 627 33.61 -21.10 21.02
N LYS A 628 33.45 -19.93 21.65
CA LYS A 628 32.19 -19.17 21.61
C LYS A 628 32.24 -18.15 20.47
N GLN A 629 31.43 -18.40 19.45
CA GLN A 629 31.29 -17.47 18.30
C GLN A 629 30.34 -16.30 18.57
N PHE A 630 29.57 -16.33 19.66
CA PHE A 630 28.50 -15.38 19.93
C PHE A 630 28.45 -14.98 21.40
N TYR A 631 27.89 -13.79 21.66
CA TYR A 631 27.51 -13.30 22.97
C TYR A 631 26.16 -12.58 22.86
N TYR A 632 25.52 -12.33 24.02
CA TYR A 632 24.23 -11.66 24.07
C TYR A 632 24.34 -10.31 24.75
N ARG A 633 23.45 -9.38 24.34
CA ARG A 633 23.15 -8.15 25.05
C ARG A 633 21.70 -8.14 25.42
N LEU A 634 21.34 -7.54 26.56
CA LEU A 634 19.97 -7.33 26.98
C LEU A 634 19.54 -5.92 26.56
N GLU A 635 18.99 -5.81 25.37
CA GLU A 635 18.57 -4.54 24.81
C GLU A 635 17.15 -4.20 25.21
N THR A 636 16.91 -2.90 25.49
CA THR A 636 15.59 -2.42 25.84
C THR A 636 14.89 -1.82 24.63
N TYR A 637 13.61 -2.15 24.51
CA TYR A 637 12.74 -1.65 23.45
C TYR A 637 11.51 -1.01 24.06
N LEU A 638 11.09 0.10 23.46
CA LEU A 638 9.80 0.71 23.67
C LEU A 638 8.95 0.52 22.42
N TYR A 639 7.71 1.00 22.46
CA TYR A 639 6.80 0.96 21.34
C TYR A 639 7.41 1.51 20.02
N ASP A 640 8.29 2.48 20.09
CA ASP A 640 8.98 3.10 18.97
C ASP A 640 10.32 2.44 18.58
N GLY A 641 10.67 1.33 19.20
CA GLY A 641 11.83 0.51 18.88
C GLY A 641 12.94 0.53 19.93
N SER A 642 14.15 0.10 19.52
CA SER A 642 15.33 0.02 20.38
C SER A 642 15.65 1.36 21.03
N GLN A 643 16.02 1.30 22.30
CA GLN A 643 16.47 2.47 23.06
C GLN A 643 17.99 2.62 23.07
N ASP A 644 18.71 1.78 22.32
CA ASP A 644 20.17 1.70 22.27
C ASP A 644 20.81 1.52 23.67
N ASN A 645 20.07 0.92 24.61
CA ASN A 645 20.48 0.66 25.98
C ASN A 645 20.65 -0.83 26.22
N ASP A 646 21.78 -1.22 26.84
CA ASP A 646 22.11 -2.59 27.19
C ASP A 646 22.09 -2.74 28.71
N LEU A 647 21.25 -3.61 29.22
CA LEU A 647 21.09 -3.86 30.65
C LEU A 647 22.12 -4.84 31.24
N VAL A 648 23.02 -5.40 30.44
CA VAL A 648 24.04 -6.32 30.92
C VAL A 648 24.87 -5.66 32.04
N GLY A 649 24.91 -6.28 33.23
CA GLY A 649 25.62 -5.76 34.39
C GLY A 649 24.87 -4.70 35.22
N TYR A 650 23.56 -4.47 34.94
CA TYR A 650 22.69 -3.63 35.79
C TYR A 650 22.28 -4.39 37.05
N SER A 651 22.09 -3.66 38.19
CA SER A 651 21.40 -4.16 39.34
C SER A 651 19.87 -4.11 39.15
N LYS A 652 19.12 -4.76 40.02
CA LYS A 652 17.65 -4.71 40.03
C LYS A 652 17.14 -3.26 40.09
N GLU A 653 17.71 -2.45 41.01
CA GLU A 653 17.35 -1.04 41.20
C GLU A 653 17.66 -0.20 39.93
N GLN A 654 18.76 -0.50 39.26
CA GLN A 654 19.10 0.18 38.01
C GLN A 654 18.14 -0.15 36.86
N VAL A 655 17.65 -1.39 36.79
CA VAL A 655 16.60 -1.77 35.80
C VAL A 655 15.28 -1.10 36.18
N ILE A 656 14.90 -1.05 37.47
CA ILE A 656 13.70 -0.32 37.90
C ILE A 656 13.78 1.16 37.50
N ASN A 657 14.90 1.82 37.76
CA ASN A 657 15.10 3.22 37.40
C ASN A 657 15.05 3.43 35.87
N ASP A 658 15.61 2.50 35.10
CA ASP A 658 15.52 2.57 33.61
C ASP A 658 14.06 2.47 33.12
N ILE A 659 13.24 1.61 33.75
CA ILE A 659 11.80 1.52 33.46
C ILE A 659 11.08 2.83 33.82
N LEU A 660 11.32 3.34 35.03
CA LEU A 660 10.68 4.56 35.52
C LEU A 660 11.05 5.79 34.68
N ASP A 661 12.32 5.98 34.35
CA ASP A 661 12.79 7.07 33.48
C ASP A 661 12.06 7.06 32.13
N LYS A 662 11.82 5.86 31.56
CA LYS A 662 11.12 5.72 30.28
C LYS A 662 9.63 5.91 30.43
N TYR A 663 9.04 5.46 31.53
CA TYR A 663 7.64 5.67 31.84
C TYR A 663 7.32 7.15 32.08
N GLU A 664 8.13 7.87 32.87
CA GLU A 664 7.98 9.31 33.09
C GLU A 664 8.08 10.10 31.76
N ARG A 665 9.01 9.70 30.89
CA ARG A 665 9.11 10.30 29.54
C ARG A 665 7.86 10.04 28.70
N HIS A 666 7.29 8.84 28.81
CA HIS A 666 6.05 8.50 28.13
C HIS A 666 4.87 9.34 28.64
N MET A 667 4.75 9.49 29.97
CA MET A 667 3.72 10.32 30.59
C MET A 667 3.89 11.81 30.21
N THR A 668 5.11 12.32 30.23
CA THR A 668 5.42 13.67 29.74
C THR A 668 5.02 13.85 28.27
N PHE A 669 5.30 12.85 27.45
CA PHE A 669 4.89 12.85 26.05
C PHE A 669 3.36 12.90 25.88
N LEU A 670 2.61 12.10 26.63
CA LEU A 670 1.14 12.12 26.60
C LEU A 670 0.61 13.49 27.05
N HIS A 671 1.22 14.08 28.08
CA HIS A 671 0.86 15.42 28.55
C HIS A 671 1.11 16.51 27.49
N ILE A 672 2.27 16.49 26.83
CA ILE A 672 2.58 17.42 25.73
C ILE A 672 1.64 17.21 24.54
N ASN A 673 1.23 15.97 24.26
CA ASN A 673 0.31 15.64 23.18
C ASN A 673 -1.12 16.18 23.45
N ARG A 674 -1.54 16.22 24.70
CA ARG A 674 -2.79 16.89 25.12
C ARG A 674 -2.73 18.43 24.95
N ILE A 675 -1.54 19.01 25.03
CA ILE A 675 -1.27 20.46 24.89
C ILE A 675 -0.77 20.76 23.45
N SER A 676 -1.29 20.13 22.41
CA SER A 676 -0.94 20.48 21.02
C SER A 676 -1.27 21.95 20.73
N PRO A 677 -0.42 22.67 19.95
CA PRO A 677 -0.69 24.06 19.54
C PRO A 677 -2.00 24.12 18.75
N GLY A 678 -3.05 24.61 19.34
CA GLY A 678 -4.44 24.60 18.84
C GLY A 678 -5.47 24.19 19.89
N ASN A 679 -5.07 23.45 20.93
CA ASN A 679 -5.92 23.05 22.06
C ASN A 679 -5.52 23.71 23.38
N ARG A 680 -4.72 24.77 23.37
CA ARG A 680 -4.50 25.55 24.59
C ARG A 680 -5.78 26.34 24.89
N PRO A 681 -6.41 26.14 26.06
CA PRO A 681 -7.33 27.15 26.55
C PRO A 681 -6.56 28.46 26.62
N LEU A 682 -7.12 29.53 26.06
CA LEU A 682 -6.50 30.87 26.00
C LEU A 682 -6.24 31.44 27.41
N PHE A 683 -6.82 30.85 28.44
CA PHE A 683 -6.59 31.18 29.86
C PHE A 683 -6.61 29.89 30.69
N PRO A 684 -5.72 29.72 31.68
CA PRO A 684 -5.82 28.61 32.64
C PRO A 684 -7.18 28.76 33.38
N ASP A 685 -7.88 27.63 33.50
CA ASP A 685 -9.10 27.56 34.27
C ASP A 685 -8.78 27.89 35.75
N PRO A 686 -9.36 28.94 36.37
CA PRO A 686 -9.03 29.28 37.73
C PRO A 686 -9.53 28.30 38.78
N GLN A 687 -10.15 27.16 38.37
CA GLN A 687 -10.73 26.15 39.24
C GLN A 687 -10.18 24.71 38.99
N ALA A 688 -9.08 24.55 38.26
CA ALA A 688 -8.42 23.26 38.10
C ALA A 688 -7.27 23.08 39.09
#